data_8690695a9ae034b2a9926bbae84c0cae
#
_entry.id   8690695a9ae034b2a9926bbae84c0cae
#
_cell.length_a   1.000
_cell.length_b   1.000
_cell.length_c   1.000
_cell.angle_alpha   90.00
_cell.angle_beta   90.00
_cell.angle_gamma   90.00
#
_symmetry.space_group_name_H-M   'P 1'
#
loop_
_entity.id
_entity.type
_entity.pdbx_description
1 polymer ?
#
loop_
_entity_poly.entity_id
_entity_poly.type
_entity_poly.pdbx_seq_one_letter_code
_entity_poly.pdbx_strand_id
1 'polypeptide(L)'
;MRTNASKLLFLALLSAALPAQETKGSGTAPLTSDLLAMGKMWTFENPPLAYLEKEYGFKPDQRWLDSLRMSALRLGERDRPWCSAAFVSPQGLIMTNHHCVRDEIAKHQGENNWGDDGYAAKELADEYPMPGLTVQQLLQQEDVTAKVNAAVVEGDDDATIAKKRAEAIEAIKKAADEAHPDRMHQVVSLWQGAVYQLYSYNVYDDVRLVLAPHLQTAHFGGDPDNFTFPRYSIDFSFLRAYGKDGKPADTSANYFRFRNEGAKDGELVFVAGNPGNTNRMMTIAQLEYMRDIENPMTVQLLTNGLRILKAFADSDERMAKSLSTTILGWENSQKAIGGMLEGMRDQALMDLKRGSEQRFRAAVEADPQLKSRYGNVWDRIAELAKEKRELQPRVMFHTPSYSNVIGRAVKVLQAVDSTQSAEEREAAKAEALGMPMRGNAITQNLLFDHFTRAREWLPKDDAYLTAFFGDQLGAAEVNWDAVLQRIGASKLGQKKFVTELLEGGAEAVNASDDIGLQIAKVLWPLMRDNAEREEKVNAALEVQGTLIGQALFAVYGSGTSPDATMTLRFSDGVVKGYEYNGTLAPWATSFYGLYGRNKEFAGVHPFDLPQVWADAVNKVDMAKKVCFVSTNDIVGGNSGSSIVDKDLQVVGLIFDGNIESLPNDFYYTQSKARAVSVHTDAIVESLTKVYEGQRIADELKAGAASAGAKKVEGK
;
A
#
# COMPACT_ATOMS: atom_id res chain seq x y z
N MET A 1 60.78 25.78 50.63
CA MET A 1 60.15 25.08 51.79
C MET A 1 58.65 24.96 51.55
N ARG A 2 58.19 23.73 51.59
CA ARG A 2 56.78 23.27 51.70
C ARG A 2 55.82 23.60 50.57
N THR A 3 55.79 22.75 49.62
CA THR A 3 54.75 22.05 48.89
C THR A 3 53.37 21.98 49.56
N ASN A 4 52.34 22.33 48.81
CA ASN A 4 51.01 21.75 49.05
C ASN A 4 50.42 21.36 47.69
N ALA A 5 50.32 20.04 47.49
CA ALA A 5 49.69 19.39 46.36
C ALA A 5 48.18 19.31 46.60
N SER A 6 47.38 19.93 45.75
CA SER A 6 45.94 19.70 45.70
C SER A 6 45.65 18.57 44.74
N LYS A 7 45.16 17.46 45.28
CA LYS A 7 44.65 16.30 44.53
C LYS A 7 43.38 16.66 43.79
N LEU A 8 43.44 16.77 42.48
CA LEU A 8 42.28 16.72 41.60
C LEU A 8 41.82 15.27 41.49
N LEU A 9 40.66 15.00 42.06
CA LEU A 9 39.97 13.73 41.89
C LEU A 9 39.29 13.76 40.52
N PHE A 10 39.85 13.01 39.54
CA PHE A 10 39.16 12.70 38.29
C PHE A 10 38.12 11.64 38.61
N LEU A 11 36.82 12.02 38.65
CA LEU A 11 35.71 11.07 38.53
C LEU A 11 35.64 10.66 37.05
N ALA A 12 36.15 9.48 36.77
CA ALA A 12 35.87 8.80 35.50
C ALA A 12 34.43 8.31 35.57
N LEU A 13 33.51 9.05 34.94
CA LEU A 13 32.18 8.53 34.58
C LEU A 13 32.40 7.43 33.53
N LEU A 14 32.35 6.18 33.95
CA LEU A 14 32.15 5.05 33.06
C LEU A 14 30.79 5.27 32.37
N SER A 15 30.82 5.65 31.13
CA SER A 15 29.70 5.46 30.22
C SER A 15 29.52 3.94 30.09
N ALA A 16 28.56 3.40 30.81
CA ALA A 16 28.11 2.03 30.60
C ALA A 16 27.41 2.01 29.22
N ALA A 17 28.19 1.74 28.18
CA ALA A 17 27.62 1.21 26.94
C ALA A 17 26.89 -0.08 27.33
N LEU A 18 25.57 -0.08 27.28
CA LEU A 18 24.80 -1.29 27.43
C LEU A 18 25.31 -2.28 26.36
N PRO A 19 25.67 -3.50 26.73
CA PRO A 19 26.04 -4.49 25.75
C PRO A 19 24.88 -4.66 24.79
N ALA A 20 25.18 -4.67 23.49
CA ALA A 20 24.25 -5.16 22.49
C ALA A 20 23.78 -6.52 22.99
N GLN A 21 22.50 -6.62 23.37
CA GLN A 21 21.90 -7.90 23.69
C GLN A 21 22.05 -8.74 22.44
N GLU A 22 22.94 -9.74 22.48
CA GLU A 22 22.88 -10.83 21.49
C GLU A 22 21.45 -11.31 21.48
N THR A 23 20.77 -11.06 20.37
CA THR A 23 19.46 -11.63 20.06
C THR A 23 19.67 -13.12 19.93
N LYS A 24 19.70 -13.83 21.06
CA LYS A 24 19.54 -15.27 21.07
C LYS A 24 18.14 -15.54 20.54
N GLY A 25 18.06 -15.79 19.25
CA GLY A 25 16.87 -16.31 18.60
C GLY A 25 16.49 -17.64 19.28
N SER A 26 15.55 -17.56 20.19
CA SER A 26 14.79 -18.72 20.64
C SER A 26 13.35 -18.31 20.83
N GLY A 27 12.59 -18.32 19.75
CA GLY A 27 11.14 -18.25 19.80
C GLY A 27 10.56 -19.46 20.52
N THR A 28 10.69 -19.51 21.84
CA THR A 28 10.21 -20.64 22.66
C THR A 28 8.92 -20.33 23.41
N ALA A 29 8.43 -19.10 23.42
CA ALA A 29 7.13 -18.79 24.02
C ALA A 29 6.01 -19.11 23.02
N PRO A 30 4.95 -19.84 23.44
CA PRO A 30 3.77 -20.00 22.60
C PRO A 30 3.16 -18.63 22.32
N LEU A 31 2.78 -18.37 21.06
CA LEU A 31 2.07 -17.15 20.70
C LEU A 31 0.78 -17.07 21.54
N THR A 32 0.66 -16.01 22.33
CA THR A 32 -0.56 -15.71 23.05
C THR A 32 -1.63 -15.14 22.11
N SER A 33 -2.88 -15.10 22.52
CA SER A 33 -3.95 -14.47 21.72
C SER A 33 -3.65 -13.00 21.37
N ASP A 34 -2.96 -12.28 22.23
CA ASP A 34 -2.57 -10.89 22.01
C ASP A 34 -1.49 -10.74 20.92
N LEU A 35 -0.54 -11.67 20.87
CA LEU A 35 0.49 -11.69 19.83
C LEU A 35 -0.09 -12.08 18.46
N LEU A 36 -1.05 -13.02 18.43
CA LEU A 36 -1.76 -13.36 17.20
C LEU A 36 -2.62 -12.21 16.68
N ALA A 37 -3.11 -11.33 17.55
CA ALA A 37 -3.83 -10.12 17.13
C ALA A 37 -2.96 -9.14 16.32
N MET A 38 -1.62 -9.24 16.45
CA MET A 38 -0.65 -8.53 15.60
C MET A 38 -0.49 -9.15 14.22
N GLY A 39 -1.11 -10.31 13.96
CA GLY A 39 -1.13 -10.98 12.66
C GLY A 39 0.02 -11.95 12.42
N LYS A 40 0.09 -12.39 11.15
CA LYS A 40 1.01 -13.44 10.68
C LYS A 40 1.81 -13.02 9.44
N MET A 41 2.14 -11.75 9.31
CA MET A 41 3.02 -11.26 8.23
C MET A 41 4.47 -11.33 8.67
N TRP A 42 5.01 -12.55 8.72
CA TRP A 42 6.32 -12.85 9.28
C TRP A 42 7.45 -12.29 8.43
N THR A 43 8.48 -11.80 9.11
CA THR A 43 9.74 -11.42 8.45
C THR A 43 10.67 -12.64 8.29
N PHE A 44 11.56 -12.58 7.31
CA PHE A 44 12.55 -13.66 7.10
C PHE A 44 13.70 -13.63 8.09
N GLU A 45 13.93 -12.49 8.75
CA GLU A 45 14.93 -12.35 9.83
C GLU A 45 14.49 -13.01 11.12
N ASN A 46 13.17 -13.09 11.35
CA ASN A 46 12.60 -13.65 12.56
C ASN A 46 11.39 -14.57 12.25
N PRO A 47 11.62 -15.72 11.58
CA PRO A 47 10.56 -16.65 11.24
C PRO A 47 10.01 -17.36 12.49
N PRO A 48 8.69 -17.60 12.59
CA PRO A 48 8.06 -18.19 13.79
C PRO A 48 8.18 -19.72 13.82
N LEU A 49 9.40 -20.28 13.79
CA LEU A 49 9.64 -21.71 13.59
C LEU A 49 8.95 -22.59 14.65
N ALA A 50 9.00 -22.19 15.93
CA ALA A 50 8.36 -22.93 17.02
C ALA A 50 6.83 -22.94 16.92
N TYR A 51 6.26 -21.83 16.44
CA TYR A 51 4.82 -21.73 16.17
C TYR A 51 4.42 -22.66 15.03
N LEU A 52 5.11 -22.63 13.89
CA LEU A 52 4.82 -23.48 12.73
C LEU A 52 4.95 -24.98 13.06
N GLU A 53 5.96 -25.36 13.85
CA GLU A 53 6.16 -26.74 14.30
C GLU A 53 5.00 -27.18 15.23
N LYS A 54 4.60 -26.33 16.18
CA LYS A 54 3.52 -26.62 17.12
C LYS A 54 2.14 -26.68 16.45
N GLU A 55 1.83 -25.70 15.58
CA GLU A 55 0.50 -25.55 14.99
C GLU A 55 0.25 -26.54 13.86
N TYR A 56 1.26 -26.78 13.03
CA TYR A 56 1.11 -27.55 11.78
C TYR A 56 2.00 -28.79 11.71
N GLY A 57 2.86 -29.05 12.70
CA GLY A 57 3.86 -30.10 12.60
C GLY A 57 4.89 -29.85 11.48
N PHE A 58 5.04 -28.59 11.05
CA PHE A 58 5.91 -28.20 9.94
C PHE A 58 7.05 -27.32 10.44
N LYS A 59 8.29 -27.74 10.17
CA LYS A 59 9.49 -27.02 10.56
C LYS A 59 10.35 -26.74 9.33
N PRO A 60 10.19 -25.56 8.69
CA PRO A 60 11.03 -25.19 7.56
C PRO A 60 12.49 -25.03 7.99
N ASP A 61 13.41 -25.47 7.14
CA ASP A 61 14.83 -25.20 7.27
C ASP A 61 15.21 -23.86 6.59
N GLN A 62 16.44 -23.42 6.76
CA GLN A 62 16.93 -22.17 6.15
C GLN A 62 16.86 -22.22 4.63
N ARG A 63 17.11 -23.37 3.99
CA ARG A 63 17.02 -23.53 2.54
C ARG A 63 15.59 -23.31 2.04
N TRP A 64 14.60 -23.79 2.78
CA TRP A 64 13.19 -23.56 2.46
C TRP A 64 12.84 -22.05 2.53
N LEU A 65 13.27 -21.37 3.61
CA LEU A 65 13.07 -19.95 3.80
C LEU A 65 13.76 -19.12 2.70
N ASP A 66 15.01 -19.45 2.37
CA ASP A 66 15.75 -18.76 1.29
C ASP A 66 15.09 -18.98 -0.08
N SER A 67 14.62 -20.19 -0.36
CA SER A 67 13.92 -20.48 -1.62
C SER A 67 12.59 -19.73 -1.71
N LEU A 68 11.83 -19.64 -0.61
CA LEU A 68 10.60 -18.86 -0.53
C LEU A 68 10.88 -17.38 -0.79
N ARG A 69 11.90 -16.80 -0.13
CA ARG A 69 12.30 -15.40 -0.25
C ARG A 69 12.79 -15.07 -1.67
N MET A 70 13.67 -15.90 -2.22
CA MET A 70 14.33 -15.63 -3.49
C MET A 70 13.45 -15.87 -4.72
N SER A 71 12.32 -16.59 -4.58
CA SER A 71 11.37 -16.79 -5.67
C SER A 71 10.28 -15.72 -5.71
N ALA A 72 10.03 -15.03 -4.59
CA ALA A 72 9.06 -13.96 -4.48
C ALA A 72 9.66 -12.61 -4.95
N LEU A 73 8.83 -11.77 -5.55
CA LEU A 73 9.21 -10.50 -6.15
C LEU A 73 8.30 -9.37 -5.69
N ARG A 74 8.83 -8.16 -5.71
CA ARG A 74 8.09 -6.93 -5.60
C ARG A 74 7.93 -6.32 -7.00
N LEU A 75 6.72 -5.87 -7.38
CA LEU A 75 6.38 -5.38 -8.71
C LEU A 75 5.98 -3.91 -8.65
N GLY A 76 6.48 -3.11 -9.58
CA GLY A 76 6.11 -1.70 -9.75
C GLY A 76 7.18 -0.88 -10.43
N GLU A 77 7.12 0.43 -10.30
CA GLU A 77 8.24 1.31 -10.65
C GLU A 77 9.39 1.11 -9.64
N ARG A 78 10.60 1.49 -10.03
CA ARG A 78 11.80 1.25 -9.21
C ARG A 78 11.65 1.76 -7.78
N ASP A 79 11.17 2.98 -7.61
CA ASP A 79 11.04 3.63 -6.30
C ASP A 79 9.61 3.59 -5.73
N ARG A 80 8.67 3.07 -6.51
CA ARG A 80 7.25 3.02 -6.15
C ARG A 80 6.64 1.68 -6.51
N PRO A 81 6.91 0.62 -5.75
CA PRO A 81 6.25 -0.67 -5.92
C PRO A 81 4.79 -0.61 -5.43
N TRP A 82 3.91 -1.44 -6.02
CA TRP A 82 2.49 -1.48 -5.65
C TRP A 82 1.91 -2.88 -5.54
N CYS A 83 2.60 -3.91 -6.08
CA CYS A 83 2.14 -5.28 -6.08
C CYS A 83 3.27 -6.26 -5.79
N SER A 84 2.89 -7.52 -5.70
CA SER A 84 3.77 -8.68 -5.60
C SER A 84 3.77 -9.46 -6.91
N ALA A 85 4.77 -10.32 -7.08
CA ALA A 85 4.88 -11.28 -8.17
C ALA A 85 5.78 -12.44 -7.72
N ALA A 86 5.99 -13.43 -8.59
CA ALA A 86 6.96 -14.50 -8.33
C ALA A 86 7.51 -15.08 -9.62
N PHE A 87 8.76 -15.54 -9.60
CA PHE A 87 9.30 -16.40 -10.65
C PHE A 87 8.65 -17.78 -10.59
N VAL A 88 8.16 -18.26 -11.72
CA VAL A 88 7.44 -19.55 -11.84
C VAL A 88 8.06 -20.50 -12.89
N SER A 89 9.19 -20.12 -13.47
CA SER A 89 9.98 -20.99 -14.36
C SER A 89 11.48 -20.70 -14.21
N PRO A 90 12.36 -21.59 -14.72
CA PRO A 90 13.79 -21.36 -14.75
C PRO A 90 14.26 -20.30 -15.76
N GLN A 91 13.36 -19.76 -16.58
CA GLN A 91 13.65 -18.83 -17.68
C GLN A 91 12.99 -17.44 -17.45
N GLY A 92 12.96 -16.98 -16.23
CA GLY A 92 12.51 -15.63 -15.89
C GLY A 92 11.02 -15.39 -16.05
N LEU A 93 10.18 -16.42 -16.25
CA LEU A 93 8.73 -16.26 -16.31
C LEU A 93 8.20 -15.85 -14.94
N ILE A 94 7.40 -14.78 -14.93
CA ILE A 94 6.83 -14.15 -13.75
C ILE A 94 5.32 -14.30 -13.78
N MET A 95 4.72 -14.66 -12.64
CA MET A 95 3.27 -14.65 -12.45
C MET A 95 2.89 -13.51 -11.50
N THR A 96 1.85 -12.77 -11.87
CA THR A 96 1.23 -11.69 -11.08
C THR A 96 -0.26 -11.56 -11.42
N ASN A 97 -0.98 -10.61 -10.83
CA ASN A 97 -2.37 -10.34 -11.21
C ASN A 97 -2.47 -9.44 -12.45
N HIS A 98 -3.60 -9.54 -13.14
CA HIS A 98 -3.95 -8.63 -14.22
C HIS A 98 -4.09 -7.19 -13.72
N HIS A 99 -4.79 -6.97 -12.60
CA HIS A 99 -4.98 -5.63 -12.06
C HIS A 99 -3.65 -4.96 -11.63
N CYS A 100 -2.58 -5.73 -11.37
CA CYS A 100 -1.26 -5.19 -11.07
C CYS A 100 -0.57 -4.57 -12.29
N VAL A 101 -0.95 -4.97 -13.50
CA VAL A 101 -0.30 -4.56 -14.77
C VAL A 101 -1.24 -3.87 -15.74
N ARG A 102 -2.56 -3.83 -15.48
CA ARG A 102 -3.55 -3.28 -16.42
C ARG A 102 -3.29 -1.83 -16.82
N ASP A 103 -2.85 -1.00 -15.86
CA ASP A 103 -2.61 0.42 -16.12
C ASP A 103 -1.35 0.60 -16.97
N GLU A 104 -0.33 -0.25 -16.79
CA GLU A 104 0.84 -0.29 -17.65
C GLU A 104 0.50 -0.85 -19.05
N ILE A 105 -0.38 -1.86 -19.13
CA ILE A 105 -0.89 -2.33 -20.43
C ILE A 105 -1.60 -1.19 -21.15
N ALA A 106 -2.52 -0.48 -20.49
CA ALA A 106 -3.25 0.66 -21.07
C ALA A 106 -2.30 1.78 -21.54
N LYS A 107 -1.22 2.04 -20.79
CA LYS A 107 -0.21 3.06 -21.11
C LYS A 107 0.64 2.69 -22.32
N HIS A 108 0.93 1.39 -22.53
CA HIS A 108 1.86 0.91 -23.55
C HIS A 108 1.22 0.25 -24.76
N GLN A 109 -0.08 -0.08 -24.73
CA GLN A 109 -0.77 -0.80 -25.81
C GLN A 109 -0.87 -0.04 -27.15
N GLY A 110 -0.57 1.27 -27.19
CA GLY A 110 -0.69 2.10 -28.39
C GLY A 110 -2.12 2.14 -28.95
N GLU A 111 -2.26 1.79 -30.24
CA GLU A 111 -3.57 1.69 -30.91
C GLU A 111 -4.27 0.34 -30.66
N ASN A 112 -3.61 -0.60 -29.99
CA ASN A 112 -4.21 -1.89 -29.64
C ASN A 112 -5.19 -1.73 -28.47
N ASN A 113 -6.03 -2.73 -28.28
CA ASN A 113 -7.03 -2.76 -27.22
C ASN A 113 -6.78 -3.96 -26.27
N TRP A 114 -5.53 -4.19 -25.88
CA TRP A 114 -5.13 -5.37 -25.10
C TRP A 114 -5.79 -5.47 -23.73
N GLY A 115 -6.19 -4.35 -23.15
CA GLY A 115 -6.96 -4.34 -21.91
C GLY A 115 -8.29 -5.05 -22.07
N ASP A 116 -9.03 -4.73 -23.13
CA ASP A 116 -10.33 -5.37 -23.40
C ASP A 116 -10.18 -6.72 -24.09
N ASP A 117 -9.30 -6.82 -25.11
CA ASP A 117 -9.17 -7.99 -25.98
C ASP A 117 -8.19 -9.07 -25.48
N GLY A 118 -7.44 -8.76 -24.40
CA GLY A 118 -6.36 -9.60 -23.90
C GLY A 118 -5.11 -9.56 -24.78
N TYR A 119 -4.04 -10.17 -24.29
CA TYR A 119 -2.76 -10.31 -24.99
C TYR A 119 -2.16 -11.68 -24.75
N ALA A 120 -1.60 -12.33 -25.77
CA ALA A 120 -0.85 -13.57 -25.66
C ALA A 120 0.29 -13.61 -26.67
N ALA A 121 1.53 -13.56 -26.20
CA ALA A 121 2.73 -13.73 -27.00
C ALA A 121 2.85 -15.18 -27.48
N LYS A 122 2.95 -15.40 -28.80
CA LYS A 122 3.07 -16.73 -29.39
C LYS A 122 4.47 -17.29 -29.26
N GLU A 123 5.48 -16.44 -29.34
CA GLU A 123 6.89 -16.78 -29.15
C GLU A 123 7.62 -15.71 -28.32
N LEU A 124 8.89 -15.97 -27.97
CA LEU A 124 9.68 -15.01 -27.15
C LEU A 124 9.85 -13.65 -27.84
N ALA A 125 9.88 -13.61 -29.16
CA ALA A 125 10.02 -12.37 -29.92
C ALA A 125 8.77 -11.47 -29.85
N ASP A 126 7.61 -12.06 -29.55
CA ASP A 126 6.34 -11.34 -29.41
C ASP A 126 6.16 -10.76 -28.01
N GLU A 127 6.98 -11.15 -27.01
CA GLU A 127 6.87 -10.64 -25.65
C GLU A 127 7.11 -9.13 -25.62
N TYR A 128 6.09 -8.37 -25.17
CA TYR A 128 6.04 -6.92 -25.37
C TYR A 128 6.73 -6.17 -24.23
N PRO A 129 7.74 -5.32 -24.51
CA PRO A 129 8.42 -4.54 -23.49
C PRO A 129 7.48 -3.60 -22.75
N MET A 130 7.63 -3.52 -21.42
CA MET A 130 6.87 -2.65 -20.51
C MET A 130 7.83 -1.62 -19.86
N PRO A 131 8.22 -0.56 -20.58
CA PRO A 131 9.20 0.41 -20.08
C PRO A 131 8.75 1.10 -18.79
N GLY A 132 9.65 1.13 -17.79
CA GLY A 132 9.35 1.71 -16.48
C GLY A 132 8.84 0.69 -15.46
N LEU A 133 8.29 -0.45 -15.90
CA LEU A 133 7.92 -1.54 -15.01
C LEU A 133 9.17 -2.32 -14.58
N THR A 134 9.30 -2.59 -13.29
CA THR A 134 10.41 -3.35 -12.70
C THR A 134 9.91 -4.47 -11.81
N VAL A 135 10.72 -5.52 -11.67
CA VAL A 135 10.58 -6.48 -10.58
C VAL A 135 11.83 -6.51 -9.73
N GLN A 136 11.64 -6.64 -8.43
CA GLN A 136 12.69 -6.52 -7.44
C GLN A 136 12.72 -7.77 -6.57
N GLN A 137 13.88 -8.42 -6.55
CA GLN A 137 14.14 -9.66 -5.80
C GLN A 137 14.96 -9.34 -4.56
N LEU A 138 14.47 -9.65 -3.36
CA LEU A 138 15.17 -9.39 -2.11
C LEU A 138 16.33 -10.39 -1.93
N LEU A 139 17.56 -9.86 -2.03
CA LEU A 139 18.79 -10.66 -1.91
C LEU A 139 19.26 -10.80 -0.47
N GLN A 140 19.33 -9.68 0.26
CA GLN A 140 20.00 -9.62 1.57
C GLN A 140 19.27 -8.64 2.50
N GLN A 141 19.37 -8.93 3.78
CA GLN A 141 18.88 -8.12 4.89
C GLN A 141 20.00 -7.97 5.91
N GLU A 142 20.23 -6.74 6.41
CA GLU A 142 21.25 -6.41 7.41
C GLU A 142 20.62 -5.54 8.49
N ASP A 143 20.80 -5.90 9.76
CA ASP A 143 20.37 -5.07 10.89
C ASP A 143 21.27 -3.82 11.00
N VAL A 144 20.69 -2.65 10.82
CA VAL A 144 21.35 -1.35 10.92
C VAL A 144 20.82 -0.50 12.07
N THR A 145 20.03 -1.09 12.97
CA THR A 145 19.37 -0.40 14.09
C THR A 145 20.35 0.39 14.94
N ALA A 146 21.49 -0.21 15.28
CA ALA A 146 22.51 0.45 16.07
C ALA A 146 23.11 1.67 15.34
N LYS A 147 23.30 1.57 14.01
CA LYS A 147 23.84 2.67 13.19
C LYS A 147 22.86 3.85 13.14
N VAL A 148 21.56 3.59 12.95
CA VAL A 148 20.53 4.64 12.94
C VAL A 148 20.40 5.32 14.31
N ASN A 149 20.33 4.53 15.38
CA ASN A 149 20.15 5.07 16.73
C ASN A 149 21.39 5.81 17.25
N ALA A 150 22.60 5.53 16.76
CA ALA A 150 23.82 6.26 17.14
C ALA A 150 23.81 7.75 16.71
N ALA A 151 22.94 8.14 15.78
CA ALA A 151 22.80 9.55 15.36
C ALA A 151 22.05 10.40 16.40
N VAL A 152 21.26 9.81 17.27
CA VAL A 152 20.41 10.48 18.25
C VAL A 152 21.17 10.63 19.56
N VAL A 153 21.11 11.79 20.20
CA VAL A 153 21.73 12.05 21.49
C VAL A 153 20.68 12.39 22.54
N GLU A 154 21.01 12.15 23.80
CA GLU A 154 20.14 12.48 24.93
C GLU A 154 19.86 13.99 24.98
N GLY A 155 18.57 14.37 25.06
CA GLY A 155 18.13 15.76 25.09
C GLY A 155 17.69 16.31 23.74
N ASP A 156 17.81 15.56 22.64
CA ASP A 156 17.19 15.95 21.37
C ASP A 156 15.65 15.99 21.51
N ASP A 157 15.01 16.98 20.90
CA ASP A 157 13.55 17.01 20.77
C ASP A 157 13.05 16.08 19.66
N ASP A 158 11.73 15.82 19.63
CA ASP A 158 11.13 14.85 18.69
C ASP A 158 11.45 15.19 17.22
N ALA A 159 11.40 16.46 16.83
CA ALA A 159 11.72 16.89 15.45
C ALA A 159 13.20 16.66 15.11
N THR A 160 14.10 16.95 16.05
CA THR A 160 15.54 16.70 15.91
C THR A 160 15.84 15.19 15.82
N ILE A 161 15.17 14.37 16.64
CA ILE A 161 15.31 12.90 16.60
C ILE A 161 14.89 12.36 15.23
N ALA A 162 13.70 12.74 14.74
CA ALA A 162 13.19 12.31 13.44
C ALA A 162 14.16 12.71 12.31
N LYS A 163 14.61 13.96 12.30
CA LYS A 163 15.58 14.46 11.31
C LYS A 163 16.89 13.70 11.33
N LYS A 164 17.50 13.52 12.49
CA LYS A 164 18.80 12.80 12.62
C LYS A 164 18.68 11.33 12.18
N ARG A 165 17.56 10.68 12.48
CA ARG A 165 17.30 9.31 12.01
C ARG A 165 17.17 9.28 10.48
N ALA A 166 16.41 10.20 9.88
CA ALA A 166 16.28 10.29 8.43
C ALA A 166 17.64 10.51 7.75
N GLU A 167 18.47 11.44 8.27
CA GLU A 167 19.83 11.68 7.76
C GLU A 167 20.74 10.44 7.89
N ALA A 168 20.65 9.70 8.99
CA ALA A 168 21.41 8.46 9.19
C ALA A 168 20.96 7.36 8.22
N ILE A 169 19.64 7.22 7.98
CA ILE A 169 19.05 6.28 7.02
C ILE A 169 19.58 6.58 5.62
N GLU A 170 19.53 7.84 5.18
CA GLU A 170 20.03 8.26 3.87
C GLU A 170 21.55 8.02 3.72
N ALA A 171 22.34 8.29 4.77
CA ALA A 171 23.77 8.02 4.76
C ALA A 171 24.09 6.51 4.65
N ILE A 172 23.33 5.66 5.34
CA ILE A 172 23.47 4.19 5.26
C ILE A 172 23.12 3.71 3.86
N LYS A 173 21.98 4.17 3.32
CA LYS A 173 21.53 3.84 1.97
C LYS A 173 22.58 4.24 0.93
N LYS A 174 23.06 5.48 0.98
CA LYS A 174 24.08 6.01 0.07
C LYS A 174 25.37 5.19 0.10
N ALA A 175 25.86 4.84 1.29
CA ALA A 175 27.06 4.02 1.45
C ALA A 175 26.87 2.60 0.84
N ALA A 176 25.66 2.02 0.96
CA ALA A 176 25.35 0.74 0.35
C ALA A 176 25.26 0.82 -1.18
N ASP A 177 24.65 1.90 -1.72
CA ASP A 177 24.57 2.16 -3.16
C ASP A 177 25.96 2.36 -3.78
N GLU A 178 26.87 3.04 -3.08
CA GLU A 178 28.27 3.22 -3.51
C GLU A 178 29.06 1.89 -3.49
N ALA A 179 28.82 1.04 -2.50
CA ALA A 179 29.48 -0.26 -2.36
C ALA A 179 28.97 -1.30 -3.39
N HIS A 180 27.70 -1.24 -3.75
CA HIS A 180 27.04 -2.18 -4.65
C HIS A 180 26.11 -1.45 -5.64
N PRO A 181 26.65 -0.74 -6.64
CA PRO A 181 25.89 0.09 -7.58
C PRO A 181 25.01 -0.74 -8.55
N ASP A 182 25.18 -2.04 -8.58
CA ASP A 182 24.38 -3.01 -9.35
C ASP A 182 23.09 -3.42 -8.64
N ARG A 183 22.87 -2.96 -7.40
CA ARG A 183 21.72 -3.28 -6.56
C ARG A 183 20.91 -2.04 -6.23
N MET A 184 19.73 -2.24 -5.71
CA MET A 184 18.94 -1.21 -5.07
C MET A 184 18.93 -1.46 -3.56
N HIS A 185 19.09 -0.38 -2.77
CA HIS A 185 19.08 -0.48 -1.32
C HIS A 185 17.95 0.35 -0.72
N GLN A 186 17.38 -0.16 0.37
CA GLN A 186 16.34 0.50 1.14
C GLN A 186 16.53 0.21 2.62
N VAL A 187 16.52 1.23 3.48
CA VAL A 187 16.42 1.01 4.92
C VAL A 187 14.93 0.92 5.26
N VAL A 188 14.54 -0.20 5.86
CA VAL A 188 13.16 -0.53 6.24
C VAL A 188 13.01 -0.35 7.73
N SER A 189 12.02 0.43 8.15
CA SER A 189 11.61 0.59 9.53
C SER A 189 10.60 -0.50 9.89
N LEU A 190 10.90 -1.31 10.89
CA LEU A 190 10.05 -2.36 11.42
C LEU A 190 9.65 -2.04 12.86
N TRP A 191 8.46 -2.50 13.29
CA TRP A 191 7.91 -2.20 14.62
C TRP A 191 7.97 -0.69 14.95
N GLN A 192 7.51 0.13 13.99
CA GLN A 192 7.46 1.59 14.08
C GLN A 192 8.83 2.24 14.42
N GLY A 193 9.93 1.69 13.92
CA GLY A 193 11.27 2.24 14.12
C GLY A 193 12.02 1.65 15.34
N ALA A 194 11.49 0.60 15.99
CA ALA A 194 12.26 -0.13 17.00
C ALA A 194 13.41 -0.92 16.37
N VAL A 195 13.26 -1.35 15.11
CA VAL A 195 14.27 -2.05 14.31
C VAL A 195 14.38 -1.41 12.94
N TYR A 196 15.61 -1.28 12.44
CA TYR A 196 15.94 -0.83 11.10
C TYR A 196 16.74 -1.90 10.36
N GLN A 197 16.25 -2.29 9.17
CA GLN A 197 16.90 -3.29 8.32
C GLN A 197 17.32 -2.65 6.99
N LEU A 198 18.55 -2.86 6.56
CA LEU A 198 18.99 -2.53 5.20
C LEU A 198 18.68 -3.72 4.29
N TYR A 199 17.74 -3.52 3.36
CA TYR A 199 17.35 -4.48 2.34
C TYR A 199 18.06 -4.20 1.04
N SER A 200 18.67 -5.23 0.43
CA SER A 200 19.35 -5.16 -0.86
C SER A 200 18.59 -5.98 -1.89
N TYR A 201 18.26 -5.35 -3.02
CA TYR A 201 17.47 -5.97 -4.08
C TYR A 201 18.26 -6.09 -5.37
N ASN A 202 18.09 -7.21 -6.08
CA ASN A 202 18.33 -7.28 -7.51
C ASN A 202 17.12 -6.71 -8.25
N VAL A 203 17.36 -5.85 -9.25
CA VAL A 203 16.29 -5.20 -10.02
C VAL A 203 16.38 -5.66 -11.47
N TYR A 204 15.27 -6.16 -11.99
CA TYR A 204 15.09 -6.44 -13.41
C TYR A 204 14.25 -5.31 -14.00
N ASP A 205 14.81 -4.58 -14.96
CA ASP A 205 14.25 -3.39 -15.60
C ASP A 205 13.82 -3.61 -17.07
N ASP A 206 14.20 -4.74 -17.69
CA ASP A 206 13.59 -5.24 -18.93
C ASP A 206 12.55 -6.30 -18.57
N VAL A 207 11.33 -5.83 -18.31
CA VAL A 207 10.17 -6.67 -18.02
C VAL A 207 9.22 -6.61 -19.21
N ARG A 208 8.76 -7.78 -19.67
CA ARG A 208 7.91 -7.88 -20.85
C ARG A 208 6.61 -8.60 -20.57
N LEU A 209 5.53 -8.11 -21.19
CA LEU A 209 4.21 -8.76 -21.14
C LEU A 209 4.23 -10.02 -21.97
N VAL A 210 3.84 -11.14 -21.36
CA VAL A 210 3.75 -12.47 -21.99
C VAL A 210 2.32 -12.85 -22.26
N LEU A 211 1.45 -12.65 -21.25
CA LEU A 211 0.01 -12.90 -21.37
C LEU A 211 -0.76 -12.06 -20.35
N ALA A 212 -1.85 -11.47 -20.83
CA ALA A 212 -2.90 -10.87 -19.99
C ALA A 212 -4.27 -11.34 -20.51
N PRO A 213 -5.18 -11.85 -19.66
CA PRO A 213 -6.55 -12.13 -20.06
C PRO A 213 -7.31 -10.83 -20.35
N HIS A 214 -8.52 -10.94 -20.93
CA HIS A 214 -9.44 -9.80 -21.04
C HIS A 214 -9.73 -9.19 -19.67
N LEU A 215 -9.80 -7.85 -19.58
CA LEU A 215 -10.13 -7.16 -18.34
C LEU A 215 -11.42 -7.69 -17.73
N GLN A 216 -12.46 -7.91 -18.57
CA GLN A 216 -13.77 -8.38 -18.10
C GLN A 216 -13.70 -9.78 -17.46
N THR A 217 -12.75 -10.64 -17.83
CA THR A 217 -12.52 -11.93 -17.17
C THR A 217 -11.76 -11.75 -15.86
N ALA A 218 -10.72 -10.93 -15.87
CA ALA A 218 -9.90 -10.67 -14.70
C ALA A 218 -10.68 -9.92 -13.60
N HIS A 219 -11.65 -9.09 -14.00
CA HIS A 219 -12.51 -8.32 -13.11
C HIS A 219 -13.99 -8.73 -13.17
N PHE A 220 -14.25 -10.02 -13.43
CA PHE A 220 -15.62 -10.56 -13.51
C PHE A 220 -16.38 -10.31 -12.21
N GLY A 221 -17.60 -9.77 -12.33
CA GLY A 221 -18.45 -9.37 -11.23
C GLY A 221 -18.24 -7.92 -10.78
N GLY A 222 -17.19 -7.26 -11.24
CA GLY A 222 -16.94 -5.82 -11.01
C GLY A 222 -16.92 -5.42 -9.54
N ASP A 223 -17.28 -4.16 -9.27
CA ASP A 223 -17.39 -3.64 -7.90
C ASP A 223 -18.37 -4.42 -7.01
N PRO A 224 -19.55 -4.91 -7.48
CA PRO A 224 -20.43 -5.75 -6.66
C PRO A 224 -19.74 -6.96 -6.02
N ASP A 225 -18.86 -7.64 -6.78
CA ASP A 225 -18.14 -8.83 -6.29
C ASP A 225 -16.77 -8.51 -5.66
N ASN A 226 -16.28 -7.27 -5.72
CA ASN A 226 -15.01 -6.86 -5.12
C ASN A 226 -15.06 -6.99 -3.59
N PHE A 227 -14.02 -7.55 -2.97
CA PHE A 227 -13.96 -7.94 -1.56
C PHE A 227 -15.08 -8.90 -1.14
N THR A 228 -15.53 -9.79 -2.02
CA THR A 228 -16.56 -10.78 -1.67
C THR A 228 -16.11 -12.20 -2.00
N PHE A 229 -16.78 -13.17 -1.38
CA PHE A 229 -16.67 -14.58 -1.73
C PHE A 229 -18.03 -15.28 -1.46
N PRO A 230 -18.55 -16.13 -2.35
CA PRO A 230 -17.91 -16.74 -3.54
C PRO A 230 -17.55 -15.77 -4.66
N ARG A 231 -16.38 -15.95 -5.27
CA ARG A 231 -15.78 -15.11 -6.31
C ARG A 231 -15.44 -15.93 -7.56
N TYR A 232 -15.48 -15.31 -8.74
CA TYR A 232 -15.26 -15.98 -10.03
C TYR A 232 -14.29 -15.24 -10.96
N SER A 233 -13.57 -14.23 -10.46
CA SER A 233 -12.56 -13.47 -11.21
C SER A 233 -11.34 -14.36 -11.53
N ILE A 234 -10.84 -14.28 -12.76
CA ILE A 234 -9.65 -15.00 -13.21
C ILE A 234 -8.53 -13.97 -13.41
N ASP A 235 -8.11 -13.38 -12.30
CA ASP A 235 -7.20 -12.24 -12.21
C ASP A 235 -5.74 -12.70 -12.14
N PHE A 236 -5.14 -12.99 -13.31
CA PHE A 236 -3.73 -13.35 -13.45
C PHE A 236 -3.11 -12.69 -14.68
N SER A 237 -1.80 -12.55 -14.70
CA SER A 237 -0.99 -12.21 -15.88
C SER A 237 0.36 -12.88 -15.79
N PHE A 238 1.00 -13.08 -16.94
CA PHE A 238 2.37 -13.50 -17.04
C PHE A 238 3.23 -12.39 -17.65
N LEU A 239 4.37 -12.16 -17.02
CA LEU A 239 5.44 -11.30 -17.50
C LEU A 239 6.71 -12.15 -17.64
N ARG A 240 7.78 -11.58 -18.22
CA ARG A 240 9.11 -12.18 -18.18
C ARG A 240 10.17 -11.14 -17.92
N ALA A 241 11.10 -11.46 -17.02
CA ALA A 241 12.32 -10.70 -16.83
C ALA A 241 13.37 -11.09 -17.86
N TYR A 242 14.07 -10.09 -18.40
CA TYR A 242 15.18 -10.27 -19.31
C TYR A 242 16.49 -9.77 -18.67
N GLY A 243 17.57 -10.45 -19.00
CA GLY A 243 18.91 -10.03 -18.61
C GLY A 243 19.46 -8.92 -19.52
N LYS A 244 20.56 -8.29 -19.10
CA LYS A 244 21.25 -7.27 -19.88
C LYS A 244 21.77 -7.74 -21.24
N ASP A 245 21.83 -9.05 -21.46
CA ASP A 245 22.18 -9.68 -22.74
C ASP A 245 20.98 -9.84 -23.68
N GLY A 246 19.80 -9.36 -23.29
CA GLY A 246 18.57 -9.44 -24.06
C GLY A 246 17.94 -10.84 -24.11
N LYS A 247 18.37 -11.77 -23.25
CA LYS A 247 17.79 -13.10 -23.11
C LYS A 247 16.92 -13.18 -21.85
N PRO A 248 15.97 -14.13 -21.80
CA PRO A 248 15.27 -14.43 -20.57
C PRO A 248 16.23 -14.62 -19.38
N ALA A 249 15.92 -14.03 -18.24
CA ALA A 249 16.74 -14.13 -17.05
C ALA A 249 16.86 -15.58 -16.57
N ASP A 250 18.06 -16.01 -16.18
CA ASP A 250 18.28 -17.32 -15.58
C ASP A 250 17.81 -17.30 -14.12
N THR A 251 16.68 -17.93 -13.87
CA THR A 251 16.07 -18.08 -12.55
C THR A 251 16.06 -19.54 -12.07
N SER A 252 16.87 -20.40 -12.69
CA SER A 252 16.91 -21.84 -12.42
C SER A 252 17.27 -22.21 -10.98
N ALA A 253 17.90 -21.29 -10.23
CA ALA A 253 18.21 -21.45 -8.82
C ALA A 253 17.01 -21.19 -7.90
N ASN A 254 16.14 -20.25 -8.26
CA ASN A 254 15.06 -19.76 -7.39
C ASN A 254 13.81 -19.41 -8.20
N TYR A 255 12.86 -20.30 -8.25
CA TYR A 255 11.51 -20.11 -8.77
C TYR A 255 10.55 -21.09 -8.11
N PHE A 256 9.26 -20.76 -8.05
CA PHE A 256 8.23 -21.66 -7.57
C PHE A 256 7.80 -22.61 -8.67
N ARG A 257 7.77 -23.91 -8.37
CA ARG A 257 7.26 -24.91 -9.27
C ARG A 257 5.75 -24.85 -9.34
N PHE A 258 5.17 -25.04 -10.51
CA PHE A 258 3.72 -25.04 -10.69
C PHE A 258 3.11 -26.41 -10.41
N ARG A 259 2.04 -26.46 -9.59
CA ARG A 259 1.29 -27.69 -9.29
C ARG A 259 -0.06 -27.68 -10.02
N ASN A 260 -0.25 -28.64 -10.91
CA ASN A 260 -1.44 -28.69 -11.77
C ASN A 260 -2.74 -29.00 -11.02
N GLU A 261 -2.68 -29.80 -9.92
CA GLU A 261 -3.87 -30.13 -9.14
C GLU A 261 -4.36 -29.00 -8.23
N GLY A 262 -3.60 -27.91 -8.10
CA GLY A 262 -3.93 -26.75 -7.30
C GLY A 262 -4.16 -27.02 -5.80
N ALA A 263 -4.79 -26.07 -5.13
CA ALA A 263 -5.06 -26.13 -3.69
C ALA A 263 -6.15 -27.16 -3.36
N LYS A 264 -6.11 -27.71 -2.13
CA LYS A 264 -7.09 -28.67 -1.60
C LYS A 264 -7.64 -28.17 -0.26
N ASP A 265 -8.89 -28.53 0.04
CA ASP A 265 -9.52 -28.23 1.32
C ASP A 265 -8.70 -28.79 2.50
N GLY A 266 -8.49 -27.98 3.53
CA GLY A 266 -7.68 -28.33 4.71
C GLY A 266 -6.16 -28.27 4.49
N GLU A 267 -5.67 -27.89 3.33
CA GLU A 267 -4.23 -27.86 3.02
C GLU A 267 -3.53 -26.65 3.67
N LEU A 268 -2.36 -26.91 4.30
CA LEU A 268 -1.44 -25.87 4.77
C LEU A 268 -0.79 -25.20 3.57
N VAL A 269 -0.89 -23.89 3.51
CA VAL A 269 -0.34 -23.07 2.42
C VAL A 269 0.37 -21.83 2.96
N PHE A 270 1.29 -21.31 2.17
CA PHE A 270 2.08 -20.11 2.49
C PHE A 270 1.93 -19.07 1.37
N VAL A 271 1.81 -17.81 1.77
CA VAL A 271 1.86 -16.67 0.88
C VAL A 271 3.20 -15.97 1.07
N ALA A 272 3.94 -15.71 0.01
CA ALA A 272 5.12 -14.86 0.02
C ALA A 272 4.86 -13.63 -0.84
N GLY A 273 4.82 -12.45 -0.23
CA GLY A 273 4.51 -11.21 -0.92
C GLY A 273 4.85 -9.96 -0.13
N ASN A 274 4.50 -8.81 -0.70
CA ASN A 274 4.87 -7.50 -0.18
C ASN A 274 3.60 -6.75 0.28
N PRO A 275 3.06 -7.06 1.47
CA PRO A 275 1.90 -6.36 2.00
C PRO A 275 2.22 -4.87 2.18
N GLY A 276 1.26 -4.00 1.81
CA GLY A 276 1.40 -2.55 1.85
C GLY A 276 1.60 -2.02 3.25
N ASN A 277 0.52 -1.56 3.88
CA ASN A 277 0.56 -1.04 5.25
C ASN A 277 -0.50 -1.71 6.12
N THR A 278 -0.23 -1.82 7.41
CA THR A 278 -1.20 -2.15 8.47
C THR A 278 -1.03 -1.19 9.65
N ASN A 279 -2.07 -1.12 10.47
CA ASN A 279 -2.18 -0.20 11.61
C ASN A 279 -2.33 -0.96 12.96
N ARG A 280 -1.79 -2.17 13.04
CA ARG A 280 -1.98 -3.08 14.19
C ARG A 280 -1.27 -2.62 15.44
N MET A 281 -0.17 -1.86 15.30
CA MET A 281 0.55 -1.27 16.43
C MET A 281 -0.03 0.07 16.89
N MET A 282 -1.00 0.64 16.15
CA MET A 282 -1.66 1.87 16.56
C MET A 282 -2.41 1.69 17.89
N THR A 283 -2.36 2.74 18.71
CA THR A 283 -3.10 2.84 19.97
C THR A 283 -4.59 3.07 19.72
N ILE A 284 -5.41 2.82 20.72
CA ILE A 284 -6.86 3.11 20.65
C ILE A 284 -7.13 4.58 20.32
N ALA A 285 -6.35 5.52 20.87
CA ALA A 285 -6.53 6.93 20.58
C ALA A 285 -6.31 7.30 19.11
N GLN A 286 -5.34 6.65 18.45
CA GLN A 286 -5.10 6.81 17.01
C GLN A 286 -6.21 6.19 16.17
N LEU A 287 -6.69 5.00 16.53
CA LEU A 287 -7.80 4.34 15.83
C LEU A 287 -9.11 5.11 15.98
N GLU A 288 -9.38 5.70 17.15
CA GLU A 288 -10.53 6.58 17.36
C GLU A 288 -10.45 7.87 16.53
N TYR A 289 -9.25 8.42 16.32
CA TYR A 289 -9.04 9.53 15.39
C TYR A 289 -9.36 9.10 13.95
N MET A 290 -8.85 7.95 13.49
CA MET A 290 -9.14 7.42 12.15
C MET A 290 -10.64 7.14 11.97
N ARG A 291 -11.30 6.52 12.96
CA ARG A 291 -12.73 6.19 12.94
C ARG A 291 -13.63 7.43 12.83
N ASP A 292 -13.29 8.49 13.56
CA ASP A 292 -14.20 9.62 13.75
C ASP A 292 -13.92 10.79 12.77
N ILE A 293 -12.70 10.88 12.23
CA ILE A 293 -12.26 12.02 11.41
C ILE A 293 -11.72 11.56 10.05
N GLU A 294 -10.59 10.86 10.01
CA GLU A 294 -9.84 10.63 8.79
C GLU A 294 -10.61 9.75 7.79
N ASN A 295 -11.05 8.57 8.22
CA ASN A 295 -11.77 7.64 7.35
C ASN A 295 -13.15 8.17 6.91
N PRO A 296 -13.99 8.78 7.77
CA PRO A 296 -15.23 9.40 7.34
C PRO A 296 -15.05 10.47 6.26
N MET A 297 -14.06 11.35 6.42
CA MET A 297 -13.75 12.39 5.44
C MET A 297 -13.31 11.78 4.10
N THR A 298 -12.48 10.73 4.14
CA THR A 298 -11.99 10.05 2.94
C THR A 298 -13.11 9.27 2.24
N VAL A 299 -13.94 8.53 2.97
CA VAL A 299 -15.09 7.81 2.42
C VAL A 299 -16.09 8.78 1.77
N GLN A 300 -16.35 9.92 2.41
CA GLN A 300 -17.22 10.96 1.85
C GLN A 300 -16.66 11.53 0.53
N LEU A 301 -15.34 11.83 0.49
CA LEU A 301 -14.66 12.27 -0.73
C LEU A 301 -14.83 11.25 -1.87
N LEU A 302 -14.52 9.98 -1.59
CA LEU A 302 -14.56 8.92 -2.61
C LEU A 302 -16.01 8.67 -3.08
N THR A 303 -16.97 8.61 -2.16
CA THR A 303 -18.39 8.38 -2.48
C THR A 303 -18.96 9.49 -3.37
N ASN A 304 -18.74 10.74 -3.00
CA ASN A 304 -19.25 11.88 -3.78
C ASN A 304 -18.53 12.00 -5.12
N GLY A 305 -17.22 11.81 -5.13
CA GLY A 305 -16.42 11.85 -6.35
C GLY A 305 -16.81 10.73 -7.32
N LEU A 306 -17.02 9.50 -6.84
CA LEU A 306 -17.53 8.41 -7.68
C LEU A 306 -18.88 8.72 -8.29
N ARG A 307 -19.82 9.30 -7.54
CA ARG A 307 -21.11 9.74 -8.08
C ARG A 307 -20.93 10.74 -9.23
N ILE A 308 -19.99 11.68 -9.09
CA ILE A 308 -19.68 12.65 -10.14
C ILE A 308 -19.05 11.95 -11.35
N LEU A 309 -17.99 11.16 -11.15
CA LEU A 309 -17.27 10.49 -12.24
C LEU A 309 -18.18 9.55 -13.03
N LYS A 310 -19.00 8.73 -12.33
CA LYS A 310 -19.96 7.82 -12.97
C LYS A 310 -21.01 8.57 -13.78
N ALA A 311 -21.57 9.68 -13.30
CA ALA A 311 -22.53 10.48 -14.04
C ALA A 311 -21.94 11.03 -15.37
N PHE A 312 -20.64 11.35 -15.40
CA PHE A 312 -19.96 11.74 -16.63
C PHE A 312 -19.66 10.53 -17.54
N ALA A 313 -19.24 9.40 -16.96
CA ALA A 313 -19.01 8.18 -17.72
C ALA A 313 -20.30 7.69 -18.41
N ASP A 314 -21.45 7.73 -17.73
CA ASP A 314 -22.74 7.31 -18.26
C ASP A 314 -23.24 8.22 -19.39
N SER A 315 -22.70 9.43 -19.52
CA SER A 315 -23.14 10.41 -20.52
C SER A 315 -22.47 10.28 -21.88
N ASP A 316 -21.27 9.70 -21.96
CA ASP A 316 -20.46 9.61 -23.19
C ASP A 316 -19.48 8.42 -23.11
N GLU A 317 -19.48 7.57 -24.15
CA GLU A 317 -18.65 6.36 -24.21
C GLU A 317 -17.14 6.66 -24.14
N ARG A 318 -16.67 7.78 -24.70
CA ARG A 318 -15.26 8.18 -24.62
C ARG A 318 -14.90 8.59 -23.20
N MET A 319 -15.84 9.26 -22.50
CA MET A 319 -15.67 9.58 -21.08
C MET A 319 -15.66 8.32 -20.24
N ALA A 320 -16.54 7.36 -20.49
CA ALA A 320 -16.53 6.05 -19.83
C ALA A 320 -15.15 5.38 -19.94
N LYS A 321 -14.60 5.30 -21.16
CA LYS A 321 -13.28 4.71 -21.40
C LYS A 321 -12.16 5.50 -20.71
N SER A 322 -12.19 6.82 -20.77
CA SER A 322 -11.13 7.66 -20.17
C SER A 322 -11.15 7.68 -18.63
N LEU A 323 -12.31 7.46 -18.01
CA LEU A 323 -12.49 7.46 -16.56
C LEU A 323 -12.44 6.06 -15.94
N SER A 324 -12.48 4.99 -16.73
CA SER A 324 -12.62 3.60 -16.27
C SER A 324 -11.62 3.23 -15.17
N THR A 325 -10.33 3.44 -15.39
CA THR A 325 -9.27 3.14 -14.42
C THR A 325 -9.43 3.94 -13.12
N THR A 326 -9.77 5.25 -13.24
CA THR A 326 -10.00 6.12 -12.07
C THR A 326 -11.20 5.63 -11.27
N ILE A 327 -12.31 5.30 -11.93
CA ILE A 327 -13.51 4.78 -11.27
C ILE A 327 -13.19 3.48 -10.55
N LEU A 328 -12.57 2.49 -11.22
CA LEU A 328 -12.19 1.22 -10.60
C LEU A 328 -11.29 1.40 -9.37
N GLY A 329 -10.30 2.30 -9.45
CA GLY A 329 -9.41 2.60 -8.32
C GLY A 329 -10.14 3.26 -7.14
N TRP A 330 -11.07 4.17 -7.41
CA TRP A 330 -11.85 4.85 -6.37
C TRP A 330 -12.91 3.93 -5.75
N GLU A 331 -13.56 3.06 -6.52
CA GLU A 331 -14.47 2.01 -6.02
C GLU A 331 -13.76 1.08 -5.05
N ASN A 332 -12.59 0.58 -5.46
CA ASN A 332 -11.76 -0.27 -4.60
C ASN A 332 -11.38 0.45 -3.29
N SER A 333 -10.90 1.70 -3.38
CA SER A 333 -10.50 2.48 -2.21
C SER A 333 -11.68 2.79 -1.29
N GLN A 334 -12.83 3.18 -1.86
CA GLN A 334 -14.04 3.47 -1.11
C GLN A 334 -14.52 2.24 -0.32
N LYS A 335 -14.50 1.07 -0.94
CA LYS A 335 -14.93 -0.18 -0.31
C LYS A 335 -13.94 -0.64 0.76
N ALA A 336 -12.63 -0.54 0.48
CA ALA A 336 -11.57 -0.91 1.43
C ALA A 336 -11.62 -0.02 2.69
N ILE A 337 -11.57 1.31 2.52
CA ILE A 337 -11.58 2.26 3.64
C ILE A 337 -12.93 2.22 4.37
N GLY A 338 -14.04 2.07 3.62
CA GLY A 338 -15.37 1.88 4.21
C GLY A 338 -15.46 0.64 5.09
N GLY A 339 -14.92 -0.49 4.65
CA GLY A 339 -14.90 -1.74 5.42
C GLY A 339 -14.00 -1.65 6.67
N MET A 340 -12.84 -0.98 6.57
CA MET A 340 -12.01 -0.67 7.74
C MET A 340 -12.77 0.21 8.75
N LEU A 341 -13.47 1.25 8.26
CA LEU A 341 -14.27 2.14 9.08
C LEU A 341 -15.40 1.40 9.79
N GLU A 342 -16.12 0.52 9.11
CA GLU A 342 -17.15 -0.32 9.72
C GLU A 342 -16.55 -1.26 10.79
N GLY A 343 -15.37 -1.82 10.53
CA GLY A 343 -14.63 -2.59 11.54
C GLY A 343 -14.27 -1.77 12.78
N MET A 344 -13.84 -0.50 12.61
CA MET A 344 -13.58 0.41 13.73
C MET A 344 -14.86 0.86 14.47
N ARG A 345 -16.01 0.75 13.83
CA ARG A 345 -17.34 0.98 14.44
C ARG A 345 -17.91 -0.24 15.14
N ASP A 346 -17.38 -1.42 14.83
CA ASP A 346 -17.74 -2.64 15.56
C ASP A 346 -17.20 -2.58 16.99
N GLN A 347 -18.13 -2.41 17.95
CA GLN A 347 -17.80 -2.27 19.37
C GLN A 347 -17.07 -3.51 19.91
N ALA A 348 -17.45 -4.72 19.48
CA ALA A 348 -16.82 -5.95 19.95
C ALA A 348 -15.36 -6.03 19.50
N LEU A 349 -15.06 -5.66 18.26
CA LEU A 349 -13.70 -5.65 17.72
C LEU A 349 -12.84 -4.59 18.41
N MET A 350 -13.38 -3.38 18.59
CA MET A 350 -12.68 -2.31 19.31
C MET A 350 -12.45 -2.63 20.79
N ASP A 351 -13.35 -3.38 21.43
CA ASP A 351 -13.16 -3.83 22.81
C ASP A 351 -12.06 -4.89 22.93
N LEU A 352 -11.94 -5.79 21.94
CA LEU A 352 -10.80 -6.71 21.86
C LEU A 352 -9.48 -5.95 21.75
N LYS A 353 -9.41 -4.96 20.86
CA LYS A 353 -8.22 -4.11 20.68
C LYS A 353 -7.90 -3.32 21.94
N ARG A 354 -8.91 -2.71 22.58
CA ARG A 354 -8.76 -1.98 23.86
C ARG A 354 -8.27 -2.90 24.98
N GLY A 355 -8.81 -4.10 25.08
CA GLY A 355 -8.35 -5.10 26.05
C GLY A 355 -6.91 -5.51 25.83
N SER A 356 -6.47 -5.67 24.59
CA SER A 356 -5.06 -5.96 24.24
C SER A 356 -4.14 -4.81 24.66
N GLU A 357 -4.49 -3.56 24.34
CA GLU A 357 -3.73 -2.39 24.78
C GLU A 357 -3.64 -2.27 26.29
N GLN A 358 -4.76 -2.49 27.01
CA GLN A 358 -4.79 -2.46 28.49
C GLN A 358 -3.83 -3.49 29.10
N ARG A 359 -3.81 -4.73 28.59
CA ARG A 359 -2.88 -5.78 29.07
C ARG A 359 -1.42 -5.40 28.79
N PHE A 360 -1.14 -4.82 27.62
CA PHE A 360 0.19 -4.35 27.28
C PHE A 360 0.64 -3.21 28.21
N ARG A 361 -0.19 -2.18 28.42
CA ARG A 361 0.07 -1.08 29.37
C ARG A 361 0.32 -1.63 30.78
N ALA A 362 -0.53 -2.56 31.24
CA ALA A 362 -0.38 -3.18 32.57
C ALA A 362 0.95 -3.94 32.72
N ALA A 363 1.42 -4.60 31.68
CA ALA A 363 2.73 -5.29 31.69
C ALA A 363 3.90 -4.30 31.80
N VAL A 364 3.83 -3.16 31.10
CA VAL A 364 4.80 -2.08 31.20
C VAL A 364 4.77 -1.44 32.59
N GLU A 365 3.58 -1.17 33.14
CA GLU A 365 3.40 -0.57 34.47
C GLU A 365 3.89 -1.48 35.64
N ALA A 366 3.85 -2.81 35.46
CA ALA A 366 4.29 -3.77 36.46
C ALA A 366 5.80 -3.81 36.66
N ASP A 367 6.59 -3.39 35.66
CA ASP A 367 8.06 -3.32 35.74
C ASP A 367 8.49 -1.86 35.93
N PRO A 368 9.15 -1.50 37.07
CA PRO A 368 9.57 -0.12 37.34
C PRO A 368 10.52 0.49 36.28
N GLN A 369 11.35 -0.33 35.61
CA GLN A 369 12.25 0.15 34.56
C GLN A 369 11.50 0.44 33.28
N LEU A 370 10.60 -0.47 32.88
CA LEU A 370 9.73 -0.26 31.72
C LEU A 370 8.78 0.91 31.93
N LYS A 371 8.18 1.01 33.13
CA LYS A 371 7.32 2.13 33.51
C LYS A 371 8.03 3.47 33.40
N SER A 372 9.24 3.57 33.92
CA SER A 372 10.03 4.81 33.87
C SER A 372 10.33 5.23 32.44
N ARG A 373 10.53 4.28 31.54
CA ARG A 373 10.92 4.54 30.14
C ARG A 373 9.73 4.71 29.19
N TYR A 374 8.67 3.95 29.38
CA TYR A 374 7.58 3.83 28.42
C TYR A 374 6.19 4.17 28.97
N GLY A 375 6.04 4.36 30.28
CA GLY A 375 4.72 4.49 30.91
C GLY A 375 3.88 5.67 30.42
N ASN A 376 4.53 6.76 29.94
CA ASN A 376 3.84 7.97 29.46
C ASN A 376 3.52 7.95 27.95
N VAL A 377 3.98 6.95 27.19
CA VAL A 377 3.92 6.97 25.73
C VAL A 377 2.49 7.01 25.21
N TRP A 378 1.58 6.19 25.77
CA TRP A 378 0.17 6.18 25.34
C TRP A 378 -0.56 7.48 25.57
N ASP A 379 -0.30 8.12 26.70
CA ASP A 379 -0.94 9.41 27.06
C ASP A 379 -0.42 10.52 26.11
N ARG A 380 0.88 10.48 25.78
CA ARG A 380 1.45 11.40 24.80
C ARG A 380 0.87 11.19 23.40
N ILE A 381 0.71 9.95 22.96
CA ILE A 381 0.04 9.63 21.68
C ILE A 381 -1.41 10.09 21.68
N ALA A 382 -2.13 9.96 22.80
CA ALA A 382 -3.51 10.43 22.91
C ALA A 382 -3.61 11.96 22.75
N GLU A 383 -2.68 12.74 23.32
CA GLU A 383 -2.58 14.18 23.11
C GLU A 383 -2.33 14.53 21.63
N LEU A 384 -1.39 13.84 20.98
CA LEU A 384 -1.07 14.04 19.57
C LEU A 384 -2.24 13.65 18.66
N ALA A 385 -2.93 12.56 18.96
CA ALA A 385 -4.14 12.16 18.24
C ALA A 385 -5.26 13.19 18.35
N LYS A 386 -5.40 13.86 19.52
CA LYS A 386 -6.33 14.98 19.68
C LYS A 386 -5.93 16.17 18.82
N GLU A 387 -4.64 16.50 18.74
CA GLU A 387 -4.15 17.56 17.86
C GLU A 387 -4.39 17.23 16.37
N LYS A 388 -4.13 16.00 15.95
CA LYS A 388 -4.47 15.55 14.59
C LYS A 388 -5.97 15.66 14.27
N ARG A 389 -6.83 15.36 15.23
CA ARG A 389 -8.28 15.49 15.08
C ARG A 389 -8.71 16.92 14.73
N GLU A 390 -8.06 17.92 15.33
CA GLU A 390 -8.32 19.33 15.05
C GLU A 390 -7.66 19.80 13.74
N LEU A 391 -6.51 19.25 13.40
CA LEU A 391 -5.71 19.67 12.25
C LEU A 391 -6.19 19.06 10.92
N GLN A 392 -6.62 17.81 10.92
CA GLN A 392 -6.95 17.07 9.70
C GLN A 392 -7.97 17.74 8.76
N PRO A 393 -9.09 18.30 9.26
CA PRO A 393 -10.01 19.04 8.38
C PRO A 393 -9.34 20.25 7.72
N ARG A 394 -8.45 20.95 8.45
CA ARG A 394 -7.72 22.09 7.91
C ARG A 394 -6.72 21.66 6.84
N VAL A 395 -5.96 20.59 7.09
CA VAL A 395 -5.02 20.03 6.10
C VAL A 395 -5.77 19.61 4.83
N MET A 396 -6.93 18.97 4.96
CA MET A 396 -7.70 18.50 3.80
C MET A 396 -8.34 19.64 3.00
N PHE A 397 -8.82 20.71 3.67
CA PHE A 397 -9.65 21.73 3.02
C PHE A 397 -8.94 23.08 2.82
N HIS A 398 -7.88 23.41 3.53
CA HIS A 398 -7.06 24.58 3.22
C HIS A 398 -6.10 24.24 2.06
N THR A 399 -6.67 23.96 0.92
CA THR A 399 -5.95 23.62 -0.31
C THR A 399 -6.59 24.33 -1.50
N PRO A 400 -5.84 24.63 -2.58
CA PRO A 400 -6.40 25.21 -3.80
C PRO A 400 -7.08 24.14 -4.68
N SER A 401 -7.51 23.00 -4.13
CA SER A 401 -8.05 21.85 -4.84
C SER A 401 -9.12 22.22 -5.85
N TYR A 402 -9.01 21.66 -7.04
CA TYR A 402 -9.95 21.82 -8.17
C TYR A 402 -10.12 23.26 -8.69
N SER A 403 -9.36 24.27 -8.19
CA SER A 403 -9.38 25.64 -8.68
C SER A 403 -8.04 26.07 -9.26
N ASN A 404 -7.90 26.06 -10.58
CA ASN A 404 -6.69 26.51 -11.26
C ASN A 404 -6.38 28.00 -11.01
N VAL A 405 -7.39 28.84 -10.77
CA VAL A 405 -7.23 30.27 -10.42
C VAL A 405 -6.54 30.40 -9.07
N ILE A 406 -7.09 29.73 -8.05
CA ILE A 406 -6.53 29.79 -6.69
C ILE A 406 -5.17 29.07 -6.63
N GLY A 407 -5.04 27.92 -7.32
CA GLY A 407 -3.78 27.19 -7.44
C GLY A 407 -2.66 28.05 -8.02
N ARG A 408 -2.94 28.75 -9.12
CA ARG A 408 -1.98 29.70 -9.73
C ARG A 408 -1.66 30.85 -8.80
N ALA A 409 -2.65 31.41 -8.10
CA ALA A 409 -2.44 32.47 -7.13
C ALA A 409 -1.52 32.05 -5.97
N VAL A 410 -1.71 30.85 -5.44
CA VAL A 410 -0.84 30.27 -4.42
C VAL A 410 0.60 30.13 -4.95
N LYS A 411 0.78 29.64 -6.19
CA LYS A 411 2.12 29.52 -6.79
C LYS A 411 2.78 30.87 -7.02
N VAL A 412 2.02 31.92 -7.37
CA VAL A 412 2.53 33.31 -7.45
C VAL A 412 2.99 33.80 -6.09
N LEU A 413 2.23 33.56 -5.02
CA LEU A 413 2.62 33.92 -3.64
C LEU A 413 3.86 33.17 -3.22
N GLN A 414 3.93 31.86 -3.44
CA GLN A 414 5.08 31.02 -3.14
C GLN A 414 6.36 31.51 -3.87
N ALA A 415 6.24 31.90 -5.14
CA ALA A 415 7.35 32.38 -5.95
C ALA A 415 7.98 33.70 -5.42
N VAL A 416 7.21 34.53 -4.69
CA VAL A 416 7.66 35.81 -4.12
C VAL A 416 7.88 35.76 -2.61
N ASP A 417 7.62 34.63 -1.95
CA ASP A 417 7.79 34.44 -0.53
C ASP A 417 9.28 34.30 -0.16
N SER A 418 9.84 35.29 0.51
CA SER A 418 11.25 35.31 0.91
C SER A 418 11.63 34.26 1.95
N THR A 419 10.65 33.59 2.57
CA THR A 419 10.89 32.51 3.54
C THR A 419 11.14 31.16 2.85
N GLN A 420 10.78 31.04 1.56
CA GLN A 420 11.05 29.87 0.73
C GLN A 420 12.49 29.91 0.19
N SER A 421 13.08 28.74 -0.05
CA SER A 421 14.40 28.65 -0.70
C SER A 421 14.36 29.22 -2.12
N ALA A 422 15.51 29.55 -2.69
CA ALA A 422 15.59 30.04 -4.07
C ALA A 422 15.07 29.01 -5.08
N GLU A 423 15.35 27.73 -4.85
CA GLU A 423 14.90 26.61 -5.68
C GLU A 423 13.38 26.47 -5.67
N GLU A 424 12.77 26.49 -4.48
CA GLU A 424 11.30 26.43 -4.32
C GLU A 424 10.61 27.61 -5.01
N ARG A 425 11.15 28.83 -4.88
CA ARG A 425 10.59 30.00 -5.57
C ARG A 425 10.66 29.89 -7.09
N GLU A 426 11.77 29.43 -7.66
CA GLU A 426 11.88 29.24 -9.12
C GLU A 426 10.98 28.12 -9.61
N ALA A 427 10.85 27.01 -8.86
CA ALA A 427 9.89 25.95 -9.17
C ALA A 427 8.45 26.48 -9.16
N ALA A 428 8.06 27.21 -8.13
CA ALA A 428 6.72 27.82 -8.02
C ALA A 428 6.43 28.82 -9.17
N LYS A 429 7.43 29.60 -9.60
CA LYS A 429 7.35 30.51 -10.74
C LYS A 429 7.10 29.74 -12.04
N ALA A 430 7.87 28.67 -12.27
CA ALA A 430 7.67 27.82 -13.45
C ALA A 430 6.27 27.19 -13.48
N GLU A 431 5.80 26.68 -12.34
CA GLU A 431 4.45 26.11 -12.20
C GLU A 431 3.37 27.17 -12.44
N ALA A 432 3.49 28.38 -11.84
CA ALA A 432 2.55 29.47 -12.05
C ALA A 432 2.38 29.84 -13.53
N LEU A 433 3.48 29.87 -14.30
CA LEU A 433 3.48 30.18 -15.72
C LEU A 433 3.00 29.01 -16.60
N GLY A 434 3.24 27.78 -16.18
CA GLY A 434 2.90 26.55 -16.93
C GLY A 434 1.50 26.01 -16.66
N MET A 435 0.84 26.40 -15.55
CA MET A 435 -0.44 25.83 -15.12
C MET A 435 -1.56 26.07 -16.16
N PRO A 436 -2.26 25.04 -16.64
CA PRO A 436 -3.39 25.20 -17.56
C PRO A 436 -4.55 25.88 -16.83
N MET A 437 -5.23 26.80 -17.51
CA MET A 437 -6.37 27.56 -16.93
C MET A 437 -7.74 27.04 -17.34
N ARG A 438 -7.80 26.01 -18.19
CA ARG A 438 -9.07 25.42 -18.59
C ARG A 438 -9.47 24.34 -17.60
N GLY A 439 -10.52 24.60 -16.84
CA GLY A 439 -11.27 23.56 -16.14
C GLY A 439 -12.25 22.86 -17.09
N ASN A 440 -12.66 21.67 -16.72
CA ASN A 440 -13.77 20.95 -17.37
C ASN A 440 -14.93 20.79 -16.37
N ALA A 441 -16.07 20.31 -16.86
CA ALA A 441 -17.26 20.13 -16.02
C ALA A 441 -17.03 19.16 -14.84
N ILE A 442 -16.17 18.14 -14.99
CA ILE A 442 -15.79 17.22 -13.90
C ILE A 442 -15.09 18.00 -12.79
N THR A 443 -14.04 18.76 -13.13
CA THR A 443 -13.28 19.58 -12.18
C THR A 443 -14.19 20.59 -11.46
N GLN A 444 -15.16 21.18 -12.17
CA GLN A 444 -16.11 22.10 -11.58
C GLN A 444 -17.04 21.41 -10.56
N ASN A 445 -17.56 20.23 -10.88
CA ASN A 445 -18.39 19.47 -9.94
C ASN A 445 -17.60 19.00 -8.72
N LEU A 446 -16.34 18.59 -8.91
CA LEU A 446 -15.43 18.25 -7.79
C LEU A 446 -15.11 19.48 -6.93
N LEU A 447 -14.98 20.67 -7.51
CA LEU A 447 -14.85 21.94 -6.77
C LEU A 447 -16.08 22.19 -5.88
N PHE A 448 -17.27 22.02 -6.41
CA PHE A 448 -18.52 22.23 -5.65
C PHE A 448 -18.60 21.23 -4.48
N ASP A 449 -18.29 19.96 -4.74
CA ASP A 449 -18.26 18.94 -3.70
C ASP A 449 -17.22 19.26 -2.62
N HIS A 450 -15.99 19.63 -3.02
CA HIS A 450 -14.90 19.98 -2.10
C HIS A 450 -15.34 21.10 -1.13
N PHE A 451 -15.86 22.19 -1.63
CA PHE A 451 -16.27 23.31 -0.78
C PHE A 451 -17.59 23.06 -0.02
N THR A 452 -18.46 22.20 -0.52
CA THR A 452 -19.63 21.73 0.23
C THR A 452 -19.19 20.96 1.47
N ARG A 453 -18.27 20.03 1.32
CA ARG A 453 -17.68 19.27 2.44
C ARG A 453 -16.86 20.16 3.36
N ALA A 454 -16.09 21.11 2.83
CA ALA A 454 -15.34 22.08 3.64
C ALA A 454 -16.24 22.87 4.61
N ARG A 455 -17.47 23.26 4.18
CA ARG A 455 -18.46 23.91 5.06
C ARG A 455 -19.01 22.99 6.16
N GLU A 456 -18.94 21.69 5.99
CA GLU A 456 -19.37 20.71 7.00
C GLU A 456 -18.28 20.47 8.05
N TRP A 457 -17.01 20.47 7.65
CA TRP A 457 -15.87 20.07 8.47
C TRP A 457 -15.08 21.23 9.08
N LEU A 458 -15.07 22.39 8.44
CA LEU A 458 -14.38 23.58 8.96
C LEU A 458 -15.33 24.46 9.82
N PRO A 459 -14.78 25.28 10.72
CA PRO A 459 -15.56 26.27 11.46
C PRO A 459 -16.35 27.19 10.52
N LYS A 460 -17.55 27.61 10.94
CA LYS A 460 -18.43 28.46 10.13
C LYS A 460 -17.84 29.83 9.79
N ASP A 461 -16.93 30.32 10.61
CA ASP A 461 -16.19 31.59 10.49
C ASP A 461 -14.79 31.41 9.93
N ASP A 462 -14.52 30.24 9.31
CA ASP A 462 -13.21 29.95 8.71
C ASP A 462 -12.82 31.02 7.69
N ALA A 463 -11.59 31.54 7.80
CA ALA A 463 -11.12 32.66 7.00
C ALA A 463 -11.02 32.30 5.51
N TYR A 464 -10.63 31.07 5.15
CA TYR A 464 -10.56 30.64 3.76
C TYR A 464 -11.94 30.47 3.15
N LEU A 465 -12.90 29.88 3.88
CA LEU A 465 -14.29 29.79 3.43
C LEU A 465 -14.89 31.19 3.23
N THR A 466 -14.62 32.11 4.16
CA THR A 466 -15.05 33.52 4.04
C THR A 466 -14.47 34.19 2.79
N ALA A 467 -13.19 34.02 2.54
CA ALA A 467 -12.52 34.56 1.37
C ALA A 467 -13.04 33.96 0.06
N PHE A 468 -13.32 32.64 0.06
CA PHE A 468 -13.80 31.91 -1.12
C PHE A 468 -15.26 32.25 -1.46
N PHE A 469 -16.16 32.18 -0.50
CA PHE A 469 -17.60 32.33 -0.73
C PHE A 469 -18.07 33.82 -0.73
N GLY A 470 -17.37 34.69 -0.01
CA GLY A 470 -17.85 36.05 0.20
C GLY A 470 -19.26 36.05 0.83
N ASP A 471 -20.16 36.83 0.27
CA ASP A 471 -21.54 36.97 0.75
C ASP A 471 -22.35 35.64 0.68
N GLN A 472 -21.88 34.65 -0.08
CA GLN A 472 -22.55 33.35 -0.22
C GLN A 472 -22.27 32.39 0.94
N LEU A 473 -21.32 32.66 1.84
CA LEU A 473 -20.96 31.75 2.91
C LEU A 473 -22.13 31.44 3.86
N GLY A 474 -22.93 32.45 4.20
CA GLY A 474 -24.08 32.33 5.09
C GLY A 474 -25.39 31.88 4.41
N ALA A 475 -25.40 31.69 3.11
CA ALA A 475 -26.59 31.27 2.37
C ALA A 475 -26.97 29.82 2.72
N ALA A 476 -28.27 29.57 2.88
CA ALA A 476 -28.78 28.23 3.09
C ALA A 476 -28.50 27.33 1.87
N GLU A 477 -28.62 27.91 0.67
CA GLU A 477 -28.25 27.30 -0.62
C GLU A 477 -27.26 28.25 -1.32
N VAL A 478 -26.10 27.72 -1.71
CA VAL A 478 -25.04 28.49 -2.35
C VAL A 478 -25.42 28.77 -3.81
N ASN A 479 -25.39 30.06 -4.19
CA ASN A 479 -25.44 30.41 -5.60
C ASN A 479 -24.05 30.24 -6.24
N TRP A 480 -23.80 29.06 -6.78
CA TRP A 480 -22.51 28.71 -7.39
C TRP A 480 -22.17 29.57 -8.60
N ASP A 481 -23.15 30.03 -9.37
CA ASP A 481 -22.91 30.92 -10.51
C ASP A 481 -22.32 32.25 -10.04
N ALA A 482 -22.82 32.79 -8.93
CA ALA A 482 -22.27 34.01 -8.33
C ALA A 482 -20.84 33.81 -7.83
N VAL A 483 -20.55 32.68 -7.17
CA VAL A 483 -19.20 32.31 -6.72
C VAL A 483 -18.24 32.17 -7.89
N LEU A 484 -18.64 31.42 -8.93
CA LEU A 484 -17.83 31.22 -10.13
C LEU A 484 -17.59 32.52 -10.91
N GLN A 485 -18.61 33.37 -11.05
CA GLN A 485 -18.46 34.67 -11.66
C GLN A 485 -17.47 35.56 -10.94
N ARG A 486 -17.52 35.57 -9.59
CA ARG A 486 -16.58 36.31 -8.75
C ARG A 486 -15.16 35.83 -8.95
N ILE A 487 -14.89 34.51 -8.87
CA ILE A 487 -13.57 33.93 -9.06
C ILE A 487 -13.10 34.09 -10.52
N GLY A 488 -14.00 33.96 -11.48
CA GLY A 488 -13.75 34.13 -12.92
C GLY A 488 -13.37 35.55 -13.33
N ALA A 489 -13.64 36.56 -12.47
CA ALA A 489 -13.16 37.93 -12.67
C ALA A 489 -11.64 38.09 -12.50
N SER A 490 -10.95 37.08 -11.98
CA SER A 490 -9.49 37.06 -11.82
C SER A 490 -8.77 37.16 -13.18
N LYS A 491 -7.72 37.96 -13.22
CA LYS A 491 -6.83 38.13 -14.38
C LYS A 491 -5.71 37.08 -14.41
N LEU A 492 -5.65 36.19 -13.41
CA LEU A 492 -4.64 35.12 -13.35
C LEU A 492 -4.71 34.12 -14.53
N GLY A 493 -5.81 34.10 -15.28
CA GLY A 493 -5.91 33.43 -16.57
C GLY A 493 -4.99 33.98 -17.67
N GLN A 494 -4.54 35.21 -17.54
CA GLN A 494 -3.74 35.93 -18.53
C GLN A 494 -2.25 35.77 -18.19
N LYS A 495 -1.49 35.06 -19.03
CA LYS A 495 -0.04 34.82 -18.81
C LYS A 495 0.74 36.14 -18.63
N LYS A 496 0.39 37.19 -19.38
CA LYS A 496 1.00 38.51 -19.27
C LYS A 496 0.86 39.07 -17.86
N PHE A 497 -0.34 39.04 -17.30
CA PHE A 497 -0.59 39.54 -15.94
C PHE A 497 0.21 38.76 -14.89
N VAL A 498 0.28 37.43 -15.00
CA VAL A 498 1.10 36.60 -14.10
C VAL A 498 2.59 36.95 -14.21
N THR A 499 3.08 37.18 -15.45
CA THR A 499 4.49 37.59 -15.66
C THR A 499 4.77 38.94 -15.00
N GLU A 500 3.90 39.93 -15.19
CA GLU A 500 4.03 41.26 -14.59
C GLU A 500 4.04 41.20 -13.04
N LEU A 501 3.21 40.34 -12.45
CA LEU A 501 3.22 40.11 -10.99
C LEU A 501 4.52 39.48 -10.51
N LEU A 502 5.04 38.49 -11.20
CA LEU A 502 6.28 37.81 -10.84
C LEU A 502 7.52 38.70 -11.02
N GLU A 503 7.54 39.53 -12.07
CA GLU A 503 8.60 40.53 -12.31
C GLU A 503 8.56 41.67 -11.28
N GLY A 504 7.37 42.12 -10.89
CA GLY A 504 7.20 43.15 -9.85
C GLY A 504 7.37 42.62 -8.42
N GLY A 505 7.52 41.31 -8.26
CA GLY A 505 7.82 40.66 -7.00
C GLY A 505 6.76 40.84 -5.91
N ALA A 506 7.17 40.72 -4.66
CA ALA A 506 6.26 40.78 -3.50
C ALA A 506 5.47 42.09 -3.43
N GLU A 507 6.04 43.22 -3.87
CA GLU A 507 5.36 44.54 -3.86
C GLU A 507 4.15 44.52 -4.83
N ALA A 508 4.33 44.08 -6.05
CA ALA A 508 3.28 44.01 -7.06
C ALA A 508 2.17 43.02 -6.65
N VAL A 509 2.57 41.86 -6.12
CA VAL A 509 1.63 40.85 -5.64
C VAL A 509 0.82 41.36 -4.45
N ASN A 510 1.44 42.06 -3.50
CA ASN A 510 0.76 42.62 -2.32
C ASN A 510 -0.18 43.77 -2.68
N ALA A 511 0.17 44.59 -3.66
CA ALA A 511 -0.63 45.74 -4.12
C ALA A 511 -1.82 45.29 -4.99
N SER A 512 -1.81 44.05 -5.53
CA SER A 512 -2.85 43.55 -6.41
C SER A 512 -4.19 43.33 -5.70
N ASP A 513 -5.28 43.79 -6.32
CA ASP A 513 -6.67 43.60 -5.91
C ASP A 513 -7.34 42.40 -6.61
N ASP A 514 -6.59 41.60 -7.38
CA ASP A 514 -7.11 40.43 -8.06
C ASP A 514 -7.74 39.44 -7.09
N ILE A 515 -8.96 39.01 -7.35
CA ILE A 515 -9.74 38.17 -6.43
C ILE A 515 -9.08 36.83 -6.16
N GLY A 516 -8.42 36.21 -7.16
CA GLY A 516 -7.68 34.97 -6.94
C GLY A 516 -6.52 35.17 -5.97
N LEU A 517 -5.79 36.30 -6.07
CA LEU A 517 -4.74 36.66 -5.14
C LEU A 517 -5.27 37.02 -3.75
N GLN A 518 -6.42 37.71 -3.65
CA GLN A 518 -7.03 38.01 -2.35
C GLN A 518 -7.40 36.74 -1.59
N ILE A 519 -7.98 35.73 -2.26
CA ILE A 519 -8.28 34.43 -1.67
C ILE A 519 -6.98 33.71 -1.29
N ALA A 520 -5.98 33.71 -2.15
CA ALA A 520 -4.72 33.01 -1.91
C ALA A 520 -3.89 33.67 -0.80
N LYS A 521 -3.95 34.98 -0.61
CA LYS A 521 -3.30 35.69 0.52
C LYS A 521 -3.85 35.24 1.88
N VAL A 522 -5.10 34.80 1.95
CA VAL A 522 -5.68 34.17 3.15
C VAL A 522 -5.25 32.69 3.24
N LEU A 523 -5.29 31.97 2.13
CA LEU A 523 -5.05 30.53 2.09
C LEU A 523 -3.55 30.17 2.35
N TRP A 524 -2.61 30.89 1.72
CA TRP A 524 -1.19 30.52 1.76
C TRP A 524 -0.60 30.49 3.19
N PRO A 525 -0.83 31.46 4.07
CA PRO A 525 -0.40 31.38 5.47
C PRO A 525 -1.03 30.19 6.22
N LEU A 526 -2.31 29.87 5.96
CA LEU A 526 -3.00 28.73 6.57
C LEU A 526 -2.39 27.39 6.12
N MET A 527 -2.07 27.28 4.84
CA MET A 527 -1.38 26.09 4.32
C MET A 527 -0.03 25.86 5.00
N ARG A 528 0.75 26.93 5.19
CA ARG A 528 2.06 26.85 5.84
C ARG A 528 1.96 26.48 7.32
N ASP A 529 1.06 27.12 8.06
CA ASP A 529 0.82 26.80 9.46
C ASP A 529 0.37 25.35 9.65
N ASN A 530 -0.56 24.88 8.81
CA ASN A 530 -1.01 23.50 8.83
C ASN A 530 0.14 22.52 8.53
N ALA A 531 0.96 22.79 7.51
CA ALA A 531 2.10 21.93 7.15
C ALA A 531 3.14 21.86 8.27
N GLU A 532 3.50 22.99 8.87
CA GLU A 532 4.46 23.05 10.01
C GLU A 532 3.92 22.27 11.23
N ARG A 533 2.64 22.44 11.53
CA ARG A 533 2.00 21.74 12.66
C ARG A 533 1.91 20.23 12.37
N GLU A 534 1.55 19.86 11.15
CA GLU A 534 1.46 18.45 10.74
C GLU A 534 2.83 17.77 10.82
N GLU A 535 3.90 18.42 10.35
CA GLU A 535 5.27 17.92 10.44
C GLU A 535 5.67 17.68 11.91
N LYS A 536 5.41 18.63 12.81
CA LYS A 536 5.71 18.49 14.25
C LYS A 536 4.96 17.33 14.89
N VAL A 537 3.66 17.20 14.59
CA VAL A 537 2.83 16.13 15.15
C VAL A 537 3.28 14.76 14.61
N ASN A 538 3.57 14.67 13.31
CA ASN A 538 4.03 13.43 12.69
C ASN A 538 5.41 13.00 13.23
N ALA A 539 6.36 13.94 13.39
CA ALA A 539 7.66 13.67 14.01
C ALA A 539 7.52 13.15 15.45
N ALA A 540 6.65 13.78 16.24
CA ALA A 540 6.39 13.32 17.60
C ALA A 540 5.72 11.92 17.61
N LEU A 541 4.76 11.67 16.75
CA LEU A 541 4.14 10.33 16.62
C LEU A 541 5.14 9.25 16.19
N GLU A 542 6.08 9.56 15.31
CA GLU A 542 7.15 8.63 14.91
C GLU A 542 8.04 8.25 16.11
N VAL A 543 8.44 9.24 16.92
CA VAL A 543 9.25 8.98 18.12
C VAL A 543 8.47 8.15 19.14
N GLN A 544 7.21 8.49 19.41
CA GLN A 544 6.37 7.74 20.34
C GLN A 544 6.08 6.32 19.81
N GLY A 545 5.88 6.16 18.49
CA GLY A 545 5.74 4.84 17.84
C GLY A 545 6.97 3.96 18.05
N THR A 546 8.18 4.54 17.92
CA THR A 546 9.42 3.81 18.22
C THR A 546 9.47 3.32 19.67
N LEU A 547 9.01 4.14 20.62
CA LEU A 547 8.96 3.74 22.03
C LEU A 547 7.92 2.62 22.27
N ILE A 548 6.75 2.65 21.59
CA ILE A 548 5.77 1.54 21.62
C ILE A 548 6.40 0.25 21.08
N GLY A 549 7.13 0.30 19.96
CA GLY A 549 7.83 -0.87 19.40
C GLY A 549 8.87 -1.43 20.34
N GLN A 550 9.67 -0.57 20.97
CA GLN A 550 10.67 -0.97 21.97
C GLN A 550 10.01 -1.58 23.22
N ALA A 551 8.92 -1.01 23.70
CA ALA A 551 8.15 -1.56 24.81
C ALA A 551 7.58 -2.94 24.46
N LEU A 552 7.10 -3.13 23.21
CA LEU A 552 6.60 -4.40 22.72
C LEU A 552 7.66 -5.50 22.80
N PHE A 553 8.89 -5.21 22.37
CA PHE A 553 10.02 -6.13 22.49
C PHE A 553 10.39 -6.44 23.95
N ALA A 554 10.37 -5.41 24.79
CA ALA A 554 10.72 -5.59 26.21
C ALA A 554 9.70 -6.49 26.93
N VAL A 555 8.42 -6.42 26.58
CA VAL A 555 7.35 -7.21 27.19
C VAL A 555 7.21 -8.60 26.55
N TYR A 556 7.20 -8.67 25.22
CA TYR A 556 6.80 -9.89 24.49
C TYR A 556 7.94 -10.55 23.71
N GLY A 557 9.10 -9.91 23.61
CA GLY A 557 10.22 -10.38 22.78
C GLY A 557 9.98 -10.16 21.28
N SER A 558 10.84 -10.79 20.45
CA SER A 558 10.82 -10.63 19.00
C SER A 558 9.82 -11.53 18.26
N GLY A 559 8.99 -12.31 18.98
CA GLY A 559 8.07 -13.29 18.39
C GLY A 559 6.80 -12.69 17.75
N THR A 560 6.73 -11.37 17.58
CA THR A 560 5.58 -10.67 17.00
C THR A 560 5.81 -10.33 15.53
N SER A 561 4.73 -10.32 14.73
CA SER A 561 4.77 -9.77 13.38
C SER A 561 4.76 -8.24 13.45
N PRO A 562 5.65 -7.53 12.75
CA PRO A 562 5.55 -6.07 12.61
C PRO A 562 4.42 -5.67 11.67
N ASP A 563 3.99 -4.40 11.74
CA ASP A 563 3.14 -3.83 10.71
C ASP A 563 3.75 -3.99 9.32
N ALA A 564 2.90 -4.13 8.31
CA ALA A 564 3.31 -4.21 6.92
C ALA A 564 3.88 -2.87 6.43
N THR A 565 4.87 -2.93 5.52
CA THR A 565 5.63 -1.77 5.04
C THR A 565 6.03 -1.86 3.56
N MET A 566 5.21 -2.51 2.73
CA MET A 566 5.48 -2.80 1.32
C MET A 566 6.83 -3.54 1.14
N THR A 567 7.15 -4.41 2.08
CA THR A 567 8.36 -5.25 2.04
C THR A 567 8.01 -6.71 2.17
N LEU A 568 8.93 -7.57 1.70
CA LEU A 568 8.66 -8.99 1.62
C LEU A 568 8.37 -9.62 2.98
N ARG A 569 7.25 -10.32 3.06
CA ARG A 569 6.77 -11.12 4.18
C ARG A 569 6.34 -12.49 3.71
N PHE A 570 6.21 -13.41 4.64
CA PHE A 570 5.46 -14.63 4.40
C PHE A 570 4.37 -14.83 5.46
N SER A 571 3.27 -15.48 5.06
CA SER A 571 2.13 -15.75 5.93
C SER A 571 1.70 -17.20 5.77
N ASP A 572 1.48 -17.88 6.89
CA ASP A 572 0.91 -19.23 6.95
C ASP A 572 -0.62 -19.19 6.97
N GLY A 573 -1.23 -20.21 6.42
CA GLY A 573 -2.68 -20.36 6.44
C GLY A 573 -3.15 -21.75 6.00
N VAL A 574 -4.45 -22.00 6.14
CA VAL A 574 -5.11 -23.23 5.73
C VAL A 574 -6.20 -22.90 4.72
N VAL A 575 -6.29 -23.67 3.65
CA VAL A 575 -7.39 -23.59 2.68
C VAL A 575 -8.67 -24.02 3.37
N LYS A 576 -9.63 -23.08 3.55
CA LYS A 576 -10.81 -23.35 4.36
C LYS A 576 -11.93 -22.34 4.09
N GLY A 577 -13.15 -22.82 3.88
CA GLY A 577 -14.37 -22.01 3.91
C GLY A 577 -14.61 -21.33 5.27
N TYR A 578 -15.71 -20.60 5.40
CA TYR A 578 -16.06 -19.87 6.63
C TYR A 578 -17.57 -19.72 6.80
N GLU A 579 -18.01 -19.39 8.03
CA GLU A 579 -19.41 -19.07 8.29
C GLU A 579 -19.84 -17.79 7.58
N TYR A 580 -20.90 -17.88 6.78
CA TYR A 580 -21.37 -16.81 5.93
C TYR A 580 -22.90 -16.81 5.88
N ASN A 581 -23.52 -15.72 6.31
CA ASN A 581 -24.97 -15.50 6.25
C ASN A 581 -25.81 -16.68 6.78
N GLY A 582 -25.42 -17.26 7.93
CA GLY A 582 -26.13 -18.39 8.55
C GLY A 582 -25.90 -19.75 7.86
N THR A 583 -24.97 -19.82 6.92
CA THR A 583 -24.51 -21.02 6.22
C THR A 583 -22.98 -21.05 6.13
N LEU A 584 -22.42 -21.84 5.22
CA LEU A 584 -21.00 -21.92 4.97
C LEU A 584 -20.66 -21.42 3.56
N ALA A 585 -19.75 -20.46 3.44
CA ALA A 585 -19.09 -20.21 2.19
C ALA A 585 -18.18 -21.41 1.85
N PRO A 586 -18.21 -21.92 0.59
CA PRO A 586 -17.35 -23.03 0.20
C PRO A 586 -15.86 -22.61 0.26
N TRP A 587 -14.95 -23.57 0.34
CA TRP A 587 -13.53 -23.27 0.25
C TRP A 587 -13.07 -22.88 -1.16
N ALA A 588 -13.82 -23.30 -2.23
CA ALA A 588 -13.53 -22.97 -3.62
C ALA A 588 -14.79 -22.83 -4.46
N THR A 589 -14.69 -22.06 -5.52
CA THR A 589 -15.66 -21.93 -6.62
C THR A 589 -15.23 -22.77 -7.84
N SER A 590 -16.08 -22.91 -8.85
CA SER A 590 -15.78 -23.66 -10.07
C SER A 590 -16.30 -22.95 -11.32
N PHE A 591 -15.93 -23.43 -12.49
CA PHE A 591 -16.44 -22.90 -13.77
C PHE A 591 -17.95 -23.07 -13.91
N TYR A 592 -18.59 -24.07 -13.26
CA TYR A 592 -20.04 -24.12 -13.17
C TYR A 592 -20.60 -22.80 -12.60
N GLY A 593 -19.98 -22.28 -11.56
CA GLY A 593 -20.40 -21.03 -10.94
C GLY A 593 -20.12 -19.79 -11.81
N LEU A 594 -18.98 -19.73 -12.49
CA LEU A 594 -18.66 -18.63 -13.42
C LEU A 594 -19.74 -18.51 -14.53
N TYR A 595 -20.00 -19.59 -15.25
CA TYR A 595 -21.02 -19.56 -16.30
C TYR A 595 -22.45 -19.48 -15.74
N GLY A 596 -22.68 -20.02 -14.55
CA GLY A 596 -23.96 -19.89 -13.83
C GLY A 596 -24.24 -18.43 -13.50
N ARG A 597 -23.26 -17.72 -12.93
CA ARG A 597 -23.36 -16.31 -12.58
C ARG A 597 -23.60 -15.41 -13.80
N ASN A 598 -22.88 -15.67 -14.91
CA ASN A 598 -23.12 -15.00 -16.18
C ASN A 598 -24.58 -15.14 -16.65
N LYS A 599 -25.14 -16.35 -16.59
CA LYS A 599 -26.54 -16.60 -16.98
C LYS A 599 -27.56 -16.01 -16.02
N GLU A 600 -27.31 -16.07 -14.71
CA GLU A 600 -28.16 -15.50 -13.66
C GLU A 600 -28.39 -13.99 -13.89
N PHE A 601 -27.36 -13.29 -14.33
CA PHE A 601 -27.40 -11.85 -14.66
C PHE A 601 -27.60 -11.57 -16.15
N ALA A 602 -28.08 -12.56 -16.92
CA ALA A 602 -28.37 -12.42 -18.35
C ALA A 602 -27.19 -11.92 -19.20
N GLY A 603 -25.95 -12.13 -18.78
CA GLY A 603 -24.74 -11.67 -19.46
C GLY A 603 -24.61 -10.13 -19.49
N VAL A 604 -25.26 -9.42 -18.56
CA VAL A 604 -25.15 -7.96 -18.45
C VAL A 604 -23.94 -7.58 -17.59
N HIS A 605 -23.22 -6.57 -18.03
CA HIS A 605 -22.08 -6.02 -17.29
C HIS A 605 -22.47 -5.71 -15.83
N PRO A 606 -21.65 -6.06 -14.83
CA PRO A 606 -20.27 -6.62 -14.92
C PRO A 606 -20.19 -8.17 -14.91
N PHE A 607 -21.27 -8.87 -15.21
CA PHE A 607 -21.33 -10.34 -15.24
C PHE A 607 -21.34 -10.91 -16.67
N ASP A 608 -21.05 -10.09 -17.68
CA ASP A 608 -20.80 -10.49 -19.05
C ASP A 608 -19.45 -11.26 -19.16
N LEU A 609 -19.35 -12.12 -20.16
CA LEU A 609 -18.11 -12.82 -20.50
C LEU A 609 -17.67 -12.42 -21.91
N PRO A 610 -16.36 -12.20 -22.14
CA PRO A 610 -15.81 -12.04 -23.48
C PRO A 610 -16.18 -13.20 -24.40
N GLN A 611 -16.31 -12.95 -25.71
CA GLN A 611 -16.73 -13.97 -26.71
C GLN A 611 -15.85 -15.22 -26.66
N VAL A 612 -14.55 -15.09 -26.42
CA VAL A 612 -13.63 -16.22 -26.31
C VAL A 612 -14.01 -17.22 -25.20
N TRP A 613 -14.60 -16.74 -24.11
CA TRP A 613 -15.11 -17.57 -23.03
C TRP A 613 -16.45 -18.20 -23.38
N ALA A 614 -17.34 -17.49 -24.08
CA ALA A 614 -18.58 -18.05 -24.58
C ALA A 614 -18.31 -19.21 -25.56
N ASP A 615 -17.32 -19.06 -26.45
CA ASP A 615 -16.88 -20.08 -27.40
C ASP A 615 -16.17 -21.26 -26.74
N ALA A 616 -15.58 -21.06 -25.58
CA ALA A 616 -14.86 -22.08 -24.82
C ALA A 616 -15.76 -22.91 -23.89
N VAL A 617 -17.03 -22.58 -23.72
CA VAL A 617 -17.95 -23.21 -22.75
C VAL A 617 -17.98 -24.75 -22.82
N ASN A 618 -17.83 -25.33 -24.01
CA ASN A 618 -17.79 -26.77 -24.22
C ASN A 618 -16.37 -27.37 -24.19
N LYS A 619 -15.33 -26.55 -24.01
CA LYS A 619 -13.92 -26.97 -23.98
C LYS A 619 -13.37 -26.98 -22.55
N VAL A 620 -13.90 -26.14 -21.71
CA VAL A 620 -13.48 -25.97 -20.29
C VAL A 620 -14.11 -27.07 -19.44
N ASP A 621 -13.31 -27.68 -18.56
CA ASP A 621 -13.83 -28.60 -17.55
C ASP A 621 -14.56 -27.82 -16.45
N MET A 622 -15.88 -27.87 -16.47
CA MET A 622 -16.75 -27.13 -15.56
C MET A 622 -16.52 -27.45 -14.08
N ALA A 623 -15.96 -28.60 -13.73
CA ALA A 623 -15.70 -29.00 -12.34
C ALA A 623 -14.38 -28.42 -11.78
N LYS A 624 -13.50 -27.94 -12.67
CA LYS A 624 -12.26 -27.28 -12.28
C LYS A 624 -12.52 -26.04 -11.45
N LYS A 625 -11.58 -25.75 -10.50
CA LYS A 625 -11.74 -24.64 -9.56
C LYS A 625 -11.36 -23.31 -10.21
N VAL A 626 -12.09 -22.25 -9.85
CA VAL A 626 -11.81 -20.87 -10.31
C VAL A 626 -11.10 -20.08 -9.23
N CYS A 627 -11.75 -19.88 -8.09
CA CYS A 627 -11.16 -19.22 -6.93
C CYS A 627 -11.23 -20.11 -5.69
N PHE A 628 -10.38 -19.85 -4.72
CA PHE A 628 -10.44 -20.49 -3.41
C PHE A 628 -10.07 -19.49 -2.31
N VAL A 629 -10.37 -19.87 -1.06
CA VAL A 629 -10.07 -19.04 0.11
C VAL A 629 -9.20 -19.76 1.12
N SER A 630 -8.34 -18.97 1.78
CA SER A 630 -7.44 -19.46 2.83
C SER A 630 -7.37 -18.48 4.01
N THR A 631 -6.86 -18.97 5.14
CA THR A 631 -6.70 -18.18 6.37
C THR A 631 -5.38 -17.41 6.44
N ASN A 632 -4.69 -17.23 5.31
CA ASN A 632 -3.48 -16.43 5.26
C ASN A 632 -3.78 -14.97 5.61
N ASP A 633 -2.86 -14.35 6.32
CA ASP A 633 -2.89 -12.93 6.63
C ASP A 633 -2.35 -12.13 5.46
N ILE A 634 -3.22 -11.34 4.82
CA ILE A 634 -2.89 -10.52 3.65
C ILE A 634 -3.55 -9.15 3.76
N VAL A 635 -2.96 -8.16 3.12
CA VAL A 635 -3.54 -6.83 2.85
C VAL A 635 -3.20 -6.38 1.43
N GLY A 636 -3.67 -5.21 1.01
CA GLY A 636 -3.26 -4.58 -0.26
C GLY A 636 -1.74 -4.58 -0.43
N GLY A 637 -1.25 -4.82 -1.66
CA GLY A 637 0.16 -5.09 -1.95
C GLY A 637 0.51 -6.58 -2.05
N ASN A 638 -0.23 -7.47 -1.37
CA ASN A 638 -0.13 -8.92 -1.59
C ASN A 638 -0.70 -9.37 -2.94
N SER A 639 -1.43 -8.54 -3.65
CA SER A 639 -1.88 -8.81 -5.01
C SER A 639 -0.71 -9.26 -5.88
N GLY A 640 -0.85 -10.43 -6.56
CA GLY A 640 0.23 -11.07 -7.33
C GLY A 640 1.15 -11.99 -6.53
N SER A 641 0.95 -12.13 -5.21
CA SER A 641 1.67 -13.11 -4.41
C SER A 641 1.29 -14.52 -4.81
N SER A 642 2.28 -15.35 -5.11
CA SER A 642 2.04 -16.78 -5.23
C SER A 642 1.67 -17.38 -3.88
N ILE A 643 0.64 -18.23 -3.86
CA ILE A 643 0.33 -19.09 -2.75
C ILE A 643 0.89 -20.48 -3.03
N VAL A 644 1.70 -20.97 -2.11
CA VAL A 644 2.47 -22.23 -2.27
C VAL A 644 2.16 -23.24 -1.18
N ASP A 645 2.31 -24.52 -1.49
CA ASP A 645 2.27 -25.58 -0.50
C ASP A 645 3.59 -25.69 0.30
N LYS A 646 3.66 -26.63 1.23
CA LYS A 646 4.87 -26.91 2.04
C LYS A 646 6.09 -27.32 1.21
N ASP A 647 5.91 -27.77 -0.03
CA ASP A 647 6.98 -28.16 -0.94
C ASP A 647 7.34 -27.05 -1.93
N LEU A 648 6.88 -25.80 -1.67
CA LEU A 648 7.06 -24.61 -2.50
C LEU A 648 6.52 -24.77 -3.92
N GLN A 649 5.40 -25.49 -4.07
CA GLN A 649 4.69 -25.59 -5.34
C GLN A 649 3.51 -24.59 -5.35
N VAL A 650 3.39 -23.83 -6.43
CA VAL A 650 2.27 -22.90 -6.63
C VAL A 650 0.96 -23.66 -6.71
N VAL A 651 0.01 -23.28 -5.86
CA VAL A 651 -1.35 -23.80 -5.84
C VAL A 651 -2.40 -22.75 -6.16
N GLY A 652 -1.99 -21.48 -6.24
CA GLY A 652 -2.83 -20.34 -6.58
C GLY A 652 -2.10 -19.02 -6.57
N LEU A 653 -2.86 -17.94 -6.78
CA LEU A 653 -2.39 -16.59 -6.90
C LEU A 653 -3.32 -15.66 -6.10
N ILE A 654 -2.80 -14.99 -5.08
CA ILE A 654 -3.56 -14.01 -4.28
C ILE A 654 -3.96 -12.83 -5.15
N PHE A 655 -5.22 -12.40 -5.07
CA PHE A 655 -5.67 -11.20 -5.75
C PHE A 655 -6.60 -10.32 -4.93
N ASP A 656 -7.21 -10.85 -3.84
CA ASP A 656 -8.20 -10.13 -3.05
C ASP A 656 -8.29 -10.70 -1.61
N GLY A 657 -9.06 -10.05 -0.77
CA GLY A 657 -9.56 -10.55 0.50
C GLY A 657 -11.09 -10.50 0.52
N ASN A 658 -11.75 -11.21 1.44
CA ASN A 658 -13.16 -11.00 1.67
C ASN A 658 -13.39 -9.73 2.51
N ILE A 659 -14.62 -9.21 2.55
CA ILE A 659 -14.94 -7.97 3.27
C ILE A 659 -14.65 -8.07 4.77
N GLU A 660 -14.79 -9.26 5.33
CA GLU A 660 -14.49 -9.56 6.73
C GLU A 660 -12.98 -9.52 7.04
N SER A 661 -12.12 -9.45 6.03
CA SER A 661 -10.67 -9.28 6.20
C SER A 661 -10.23 -7.82 6.30
N LEU A 662 -11.05 -6.85 5.90
CA LEU A 662 -10.68 -5.44 5.90
C LEU A 662 -10.31 -4.90 7.29
N PRO A 663 -10.98 -5.28 8.39
CA PRO A 663 -10.57 -4.91 9.75
C PRO A 663 -9.21 -5.48 10.18
N ASN A 664 -8.65 -6.48 9.46
CA ASN A 664 -7.31 -7.00 9.74
C ASN A 664 -6.20 -5.95 9.50
N ASP A 665 -6.54 -4.81 8.93
CA ASP A 665 -5.67 -3.64 8.89
C ASP A 665 -5.20 -3.23 10.30
N PHE A 666 -6.10 -3.19 11.28
CA PHE A 666 -5.79 -2.73 12.64
C PHE A 666 -5.89 -3.80 13.74
N TYR A 667 -6.59 -4.92 13.48
CA TYR A 667 -6.72 -6.04 14.41
C TYR A 667 -6.92 -7.35 13.65
N TYR A 668 -5.92 -8.22 13.67
CA TYR A 668 -5.99 -9.48 12.94
C TYR A 668 -6.93 -10.49 13.60
N THR A 669 -7.81 -11.06 12.80
CA THR A 669 -8.64 -12.21 13.16
C THR A 669 -8.82 -13.14 11.96
N GLN A 670 -8.82 -14.44 12.20
CA GLN A 670 -9.01 -15.45 11.15
C GLN A 670 -10.37 -16.16 11.24
N SER A 671 -11.28 -15.68 12.09
CA SER A 671 -12.58 -16.34 12.27
C SER A 671 -13.39 -16.36 10.96
N LYS A 672 -13.53 -15.21 10.29
CA LYS A 672 -14.22 -15.02 9.01
C LYS A 672 -13.33 -14.45 7.92
N ALA A 673 -12.24 -13.75 8.27
CA ALA A 673 -11.32 -13.16 7.32
C ALA A 673 -10.66 -14.24 6.47
N ARG A 674 -10.65 -14.02 5.14
CA ARG A 674 -10.05 -14.93 4.15
C ARG A 674 -9.29 -14.17 3.08
N ALA A 675 -8.13 -14.69 2.72
CA ALA A 675 -7.48 -14.37 1.47
C ALA A 675 -8.20 -15.06 0.31
N VAL A 676 -8.42 -14.37 -0.79
CA VAL A 676 -9.06 -14.87 -2.01
C VAL A 676 -8.02 -15.04 -3.10
N SER A 677 -7.96 -16.22 -3.70
CA SER A 677 -6.93 -16.60 -4.68
C SER A 677 -7.53 -17.17 -5.94
N VAL A 678 -6.91 -16.89 -7.10
CA VAL A 678 -7.13 -17.62 -8.32
C VAL A 678 -6.51 -19.02 -8.16
N HIS A 679 -7.27 -20.06 -8.46
CA HIS A 679 -6.79 -21.45 -8.40
C HIS A 679 -5.94 -21.80 -9.61
N THR A 680 -4.90 -22.63 -9.46
CA THR A 680 -4.08 -23.04 -10.63
C THR A 680 -4.86 -23.76 -11.71
N ASP A 681 -5.94 -24.47 -11.39
CA ASP A 681 -6.87 -25.04 -12.38
C ASP A 681 -7.39 -23.96 -13.34
N ALA A 682 -7.83 -22.79 -12.80
CA ALA A 682 -8.34 -21.71 -13.65
C ALA A 682 -7.27 -21.15 -14.58
N ILE A 683 -6.04 -21.02 -14.07
CA ILE A 683 -4.90 -20.54 -14.88
C ILE A 683 -4.62 -21.52 -16.02
N VAL A 684 -4.54 -22.83 -15.72
CA VAL A 684 -4.24 -23.86 -16.74
C VAL A 684 -5.37 -24.01 -17.78
N GLU A 685 -6.64 -24.01 -17.35
CA GLU A 685 -7.79 -24.04 -18.25
C GLU A 685 -7.83 -22.79 -19.15
N SER A 686 -7.57 -21.60 -18.58
CA SER A 686 -7.47 -20.35 -19.35
C SER A 686 -6.37 -20.43 -20.42
N LEU A 687 -5.16 -20.86 -20.04
CA LEU A 687 -4.03 -20.98 -20.96
C LEU A 687 -4.30 -21.97 -22.10
N THR A 688 -4.85 -23.15 -21.77
CA THR A 688 -4.92 -24.30 -22.73
C THR A 688 -6.21 -24.34 -23.51
N LYS A 689 -7.32 -23.73 -23.02
CA LYS A 689 -8.66 -23.84 -23.61
C LYS A 689 -9.19 -22.52 -24.17
N VAL A 690 -8.66 -21.38 -23.71
CA VAL A 690 -9.21 -20.05 -24.04
C VAL A 690 -8.20 -19.16 -24.76
N TYR A 691 -6.98 -18.99 -24.23
CA TYR A 691 -6.03 -17.97 -24.70
C TYR A 691 -4.89 -18.51 -25.59
N GLU A 692 -4.96 -19.75 -26.09
CA GLU A 692 -3.91 -20.38 -26.89
C GLU A 692 -2.50 -20.32 -26.24
N GLY A 693 -2.44 -20.25 -24.90
CA GLY A 693 -1.23 -20.12 -24.10
C GLY A 693 -0.47 -21.43 -23.85
N GLN A 694 -0.53 -22.41 -24.80
CA GLN A 694 0.09 -23.71 -24.62
C GLN A 694 1.59 -23.61 -24.34
N ARG A 695 2.30 -22.68 -24.98
CA ARG A 695 3.73 -22.43 -24.74
C ARG A 695 4.01 -22.16 -23.25
N ILE A 696 3.19 -21.34 -22.60
CA ILE A 696 3.34 -21.01 -21.19
C ILE A 696 3.01 -22.23 -20.32
N ALA A 697 1.93 -22.93 -20.62
CA ALA A 697 1.55 -24.14 -19.91
C ALA A 697 2.64 -25.23 -19.99
N ASP A 698 3.29 -25.39 -21.14
CA ASP A 698 4.40 -26.32 -21.33
C ASP A 698 5.66 -25.89 -20.55
N GLU A 699 5.97 -24.59 -20.51
CA GLU A 699 7.07 -24.05 -19.72
C GLU A 699 6.86 -24.27 -18.21
N LEU A 700 5.66 -24.00 -17.68
CA LEU A 700 5.30 -24.28 -16.29
C LEU A 700 5.44 -25.74 -15.94
N LYS A 701 4.97 -26.65 -16.83
CA LYS A 701 5.09 -28.10 -16.67
C LYS A 701 6.54 -28.57 -16.72
N ALA A 702 7.34 -28.07 -17.64
CA ALA A 702 8.76 -28.40 -17.76
C ALA A 702 9.54 -27.92 -16.51
N GLY A 703 9.26 -26.73 -16.01
CA GLY A 703 9.81 -26.21 -14.75
C GLY A 703 9.49 -27.08 -13.54
N ALA A 704 8.28 -27.61 -13.47
CA ALA A 704 7.87 -28.56 -12.42
C ALA A 704 8.65 -29.88 -12.51
N ALA A 705 8.92 -30.41 -13.71
CA ALA A 705 9.60 -31.69 -13.94
C ALA A 705 11.12 -31.60 -13.68
N SER A 706 11.79 -30.51 -14.07
CA SER A 706 13.26 -30.36 -13.97
C SER A 706 13.79 -30.40 -12.53
N ALA A 707 13.00 -29.97 -11.56
CA ALA A 707 13.36 -30.02 -10.15
C ALA A 707 13.16 -31.40 -9.51
N GLY A 708 12.32 -32.28 -10.10
CA GLY A 708 12.17 -33.69 -9.72
C GLY A 708 13.44 -34.50 -10.00
N ALA A 709 14.13 -34.21 -11.12
CA ALA A 709 15.37 -34.88 -11.51
C ALA A 709 16.53 -34.55 -10.53
N LYS A 710 16.64 -33.33 -10.03
CA LYS A 710 17.68 -32.93 -9.04
C LYS A 710 17.50 -33.60 -7.66
N LYS A 711 16.30 -34.08 -7.30
CA LYS A 711 16.06 -34.82 -6.05
C LYS A 711 16.53 -36.29 -6.15
N VAL A 712 16.61 -36.86 -7.36
CA VAL A 712 17.01 -38.26 -7.56
C VAL A 712 18.55 -38.43 -7.64
N GLU A 713 19.28 -37.40 -8.09
CA GLU A 713 20.75 -37.40 -8.13
C GLU A 713 21.44 -37.09 -6.80
N GLY A 714 20.71 -36.65 -5.79
CA GLY A 714 21.21 -36.29 -4.45
C GLY A 714 20.92 -37.34 -3.36
N LYS A 715 20.72 -38.62 -3.71
CA LYS A 715 20.63 -39.73 -2.74
C LYS A 715 21.90 -40.57 -2.73
#